data_97be438ef3e959f419c08f65c409f51f
#
_entry.id   97be438ef3e959f419c08f65c409f51f
#
_cell.length_a   1.000
_cell.length_b   1.000
_cell.length_c   1.000
_cell.angle_alpha   90.00
_cell.angle_beta   90.00
_cell.angle_gamma   90.00
#
_symmetry.space_group_name_H-M   'P 1'
#
loop_
_entity.id
_entity.type
_entity.pdbx_description
1 polymer ?
#
loop_
_entity_poly.entity_id
_entity_poly.type
_entity_poly.pdbx_seq_one_letter_code
_entity_poly.pdbx_strand_id
1 'polypeptide(L)'
;MQTKKTKTAIVVAHTHWDREWRYPIWKNRSLLVEFMDWLLEILENDPNYSGFLLDGQTVCIDDYLEIRPENKARIAAQVQAGKLAIGPWYTLPDLFPVAGECLVRNLNRGIRFAKELGGHNPIAYHTFGWGQTAQFPQMYQSLGIDYAVAAKKVSKERAPKCEFMWTSPDGSKLLTSRLGHFTRQNGYFYLHFPVRLNNIYDDNQYAWEWGKTGVAYHRADSKIARNDYFRIDHEDGYFKENVKDAAQRTWDNMDETLVDDYRLLMCGCDFSTPNPYLPKMLADSNEAIDDIEFKMGSLQEYFTELEKRIDRKEVPIVHGELRDGEPCYASANALATRIHIKQLNKHAENVMIRRSEPLAAALSTLGGGFPKSFFQRGWEYLLKAHPHDSINGVTQDKTVDDTLYRLNQAIEIGETLYEDSIATLLKRLDLSGFDPEDQLLLLHNPQPRPVSEVIKVAVDTPQEKNVWAIGVAEADGTPLEVQQISRDEHTQPVHDIEARPWPFSVDRHHVYLQTGTIPAGGYKVVKVTHEANYWREEQWWPSMRKSTADNIGESAHQLENEFLKVVVNPDGTFNLTDKSTGRVIKDMHAIEDEGDTGDYWAYYAPYNNQVISSRGFNSRIWLEDNGPLSASIGIETIMQIPAKAEYGEVKYQGYGKRSQDLVDMKIISKITLNKGDKHLKVHTSINNKAKDHRVRLMIPTDIKTEFSDAAGHFTVDRRGAVHEKDADGKFYPEMALRPMAEFCSV
;
A
#
# COMPACT_ATOMS: atom_id res chain seq x y z
N MET A 1 -3.30 -20.27 55.15
CA MET A 1 -4.25 -19.34 54.51
C MET A 1 -3.63 -19.03 53.16
N GLN A 2 -4.22 -19.47 52.06
CA GLN A 2 -3.81 -18.99 50.75
C GLN A 2 -4.06 -17.48 50.74
N THR A 3 -3.01 -16.68 50.57
CA THR A 3 -3.12 -15.23 50.36
C THR A 3 -3.99 -15.02 49.12
N LYS A 4 -5.08 -14.26 49.25
CA LYS A 4 -5.96 -13.96 48.11
C LYS A 4 -5.14 -13.13 47.13
N LYS A 5 -4.89 -13.67 45.94
CA LYS A 5 -4.22 -12.94 44.85
C LYS A 5 -5.01 -11.66 44.54
N THR A 6 -4.34 -10.52 44.52
CA THR A 6 -4.98 -9.21 44.33
C THR A 6 -4.76 -8.62 42.95
N LYS A 7 -3.85 -9.20 42.18
CA LYS A 7 -3.46 -8.78 40.84
C LYS A 7 -3.71 -9.91 39.85
N THR A 8 -4.04 -9.57 38.62
CA THR A 8 -4.31 -10.54 37.54
C THR A 8 -3.55 -10.19 36.27
N ALA A 9 -2.84 -11.17 35.74
CA ALA A 9 -2.22 -11.13 34.42
C ALA A 9 -3.01 -12.01 33.46
N ILE A 10 -3.64 -11.43 32.44
CA ILE A 10 -4.24 -12.18 31.34
C ILE A 10 -3.15 -12.46 30.31
N VAL A 11 -2.84 -13.74 30.09
CA VAL A 11 -1.81 -14.20 29.17
C VAL A 11 -2.47 -14.75 27.90
N VAL A 12 -2.22 -14.07 26.77
CA VAL A 12 -2.74 -14.46 25.48
C VAL A 12 -1.66 -15.17 24.68
N ALA A 13 -1.86 -16.45 24.39
CA ALA A 13 -1.02 -17.18 23.45
C ALA A 13 -1.35 -16.74 22.02
N HIS A 14 -0.33 -16.44 21.24
CA HIS A 14 -0.50 -16.02 19.86
C HIS A 14 0.74 -16.31 19.01
N THR A 15 0.63 -16.10 17.72
CA THR A 15 1.74 -16.02 16.78
C THR A 15 1.62 -14.74 15.96
N HIS A 16 2.67 -14.36 15.25
CA HIS A 16 2.57 -13.54 14.06
C HIS A 16 3.01 -14.37 12.87
N TRP A 17 2.13 -14.50 11.91
CA TRP A 17 2.37 -15.33 10.74
C TRP A 17 2.47 -14.49 9.49
N ASP A 18 3.71 -14.21 9.06
CA ASP A 18 3.93 -13.61 7.77
C ASP A 18 3.57 -14.62 6.68
N ARG A 19 2.59 -14.29 5.87
CA ARG A 19 2.15 -15.20 4.80
C ARG A 19 3.30 -15.57 3.86
N GLU A 20 4.18 -14.62 3.62
CA GLU A 20 5.41 -14.75 2.85
C GLU A 20 6.35 -13.59 3.23
N TRP A 21 7.59 -13.88 3.50
CA TRP A 21 8.58 -12.87 3.87
C TRP A 21 9.99 -13.41 3.59
N ARG A 22 10.58 -14.16 4.55
CA ARG A 22 11.90 -14.77 4.43
C ARG A 22 11.88 -15.96 3.50
N TYR A 23 10.74 -16.63 3.40
CA TYR A 23 10.51 -17.79 2.56
C TYR A 23 9.47 -17.51 1.50
N PRO A 24 9.57 -18.17 0.33
CA PRO A 24 8.50 -18.17 -0.65
C PRO A 24 7.25 -18.84 -0.08
N ILE A 25 6.10 -18.52 -0.70
CA ILE A 25 4.78 -18.98 -0.24
C ILE A 25 4.69 -20.48 0.02
N TRP A 26 5.28 -21.33 -0.83
CA TRP A 26 5.18 -22.77 -0.67
C TRP A 26 5.98 -23.30 0.52
N LYS A 27 7.15 -22.72 0.82
CA LYS A 27 7.90 -23.04 2.03
C LYS A 27 7.14 -22.59 3.28
N ASN A 28 6.57 -21.39 3.26
CA ASN A 28 5.74 -20.91 4.36
C ASN A 28 4.46 -21.75 4.55
N ARG A 29 3.81 -22.21 3.47
CA ARG A 29 2.68 -23.14 3.58
C ARG A 29 3.05 -24.47 4.20
N SER A 30 4.22 -25.02 3.86
CA SER A 30 4.72 -26.25 4.51
C SER A 30 4.86 -26.05 6.02
N LEU A 31 5.46 -24.95 6.45
CA LEU A 31 5.57 -24.61 7.87
C LEU A 31 4.20 -24.33 8.53
N LEU A 32 3.30 -23.70 7.80
CA LEU A 32 1.94 -23.43 8.27
C LEU A 32 1.14 -24.71 8.52
N VAL A 33 1.30 -25.72 7.65
CA VAL A 33 0.65 -27.02 7.83
C VAL A 33 1.11 -27.69 9.13
N GLU A 34 2.41 -27.74 9.36
CA GLU A 34 2.97 -28.30 10.60
C GLU A 34 2.47 -27.51 11.83
N PHE A 35 2.50 -26.18 11.76
CA PHE A 35 2.03 -25.31 12.82
C PHE A 35 0.54 -25.54 13.16
N MET A 36 -0.31 -25.58 12.15
CA MET A 36 -1.75 -25.73 12.33
C MET A 36 -2.14 -27.12 12.79
N ASP A 37 -1.49 -28.18 12.25
CA ASP A 37 -1.71 -29.54 12.70
C ASP A 37 -1.36 -29.67 14.19
N TRP A 38 -0.24 -29.13 14.62
CA TRP A 38 0.18 -29.12 16.03
C TRP A 38 -0.75 -28.26 16.91
N LEU A 39 -1.12 -27.06 16.46
CA LEU A 39 -2.05 -26.21 17.20
C LEU A 39 -3.40 -26.93 17.47
N LEU A 40 -3.95 -27.59 16.45
CA LEU A 40 -5.20 -28.34 16.59
C LEU A 40 -5.06 -29.47 17.61
N GLU A 41 -3.95 -30.22 17.60
CA GLU A 41 -3.70 -31.28 18.58
C GLU A 41 -3.64 -30.73 20.01
N ILE A 42 -2.96 -29.59 20.24
CA ILE A 42 -2.90 -28.97 21.57
C ILE A 42 -4.29 -28.54 22.03
N LEU A 43 -5.05 -27.80 21.17
CA LEU A 43 -6.37 -27.29 21.52
C LEU A 43 -7.39 -28.39 21.79
N GLU A 44 -7.25 -29.55 21.15
CA GLU A 44 -8.14 -30.70 21.31
C GLU A 44 -7.81 -31.53 22.57
N ASN A 45 -6.51 -31.70 22.86
CA ASN A 45 -6.06 -32.68 23.85
C ASN A 45 -5.66 -32.07 25.22
N ASP A 46 -5.32 -30.77 25.28
CA ASP A 46 -4.99 -30.11 26.54
C ASP A 46 -6.19 -29.27 27.04
N PRO A 47 -6.89 -29.70 28.10
CA PRO A 47 -8.00 -28.95 28.69
C PRO A 47 -7.53 -27.63 29.37
N ASN A 48 -6.25 -27.51 29.73
CA ASN A 48 -5.69 -26.33 30.36
C ASN A 48 -5.25 -25.27 29.34
N TYR A 49 -5.14 -25.64 28.06
CA TYR A 49 -4.83 -24.71 26.99
C TYR A 49 -6.13 -24.00 26.54
N SER A 50 -6.42 -22.86 27.17
CA SER A 50 -7.74 -22.24 27.07
C SER A 50 -7.97 -21.50 25.75
N GLY A 51 -6.92 -21.09 25.02
CA GLY A 51 -7.11 -20.41 23.75
C GLY A 51 -5.83 -19.98 23.05
N PHE A 52 -5.97 -19.65 21.76
CA PHE A 52 -4.89 -19.15 20.90
C PHE A 52 -5.43 -18.08 19.95
N LEU A 53 -4.71 -16.97 19.81
CA LEU A 53 -5.01 -15.91 18.84
C LEU A 53 -4.18 -16.12 17.58
N LEU A 54 -4.84 -16.44 16.47
CA LEU A 54 -4.20 -16.63 15.16
C LEU A 54 -4.07 -15.25 14.46
N ASP A 55 -3.18 -14.42 14.95
CA ASP A 55 -2.65 -13.17 14.37
C ASP A 55 -3.69 -12.16 13.82
N GLY A 56 -4.94 -12.24 14.22
CA GLY A 56 -5.99 -11.33 13.72
C GLY A 56 -6.33 -11.47 12.23
N GLN A 57 -5.80 -12.47 11.53
CA GLN A 57 -6.02 -12.71 10.10
C GLN A 57 -6.57 -14.11 9.82
N THR A 58 -7.27 -14.26 8.69
CA THR A 58 -7.90 -15.54 8.30
C THR A 58 -7.23 -16.20 7.10
N VAL A 59 -6.37 -15.50 6.37
CA VAL A 59 -5.69 -16.04 5.18
C VAL A 59 -4.82 -17.26 5.50
N CYS A 60 -4.28 -17.34 6.73
CA CYS A 60 -3.54 -18.53 7.18
C CYS A 60 -4.42 -19.80 7.17
N ILE A 61 -5.69 -19.65 7.57
CA ILE A 61 -6.65 -20.77 7.53
C ILE A 61 -7.04 -21.09 6.08
N ASP A 62 -7.24 -20.08 5.24
CA ASP A 62 -7.53 -20.27 3.83
C ASP A 62 -6.39 -21.03 3.13
N ASP A 63 -5.13 -20.59 3.34
CA ASP A 63 -3.93 -21.24 2.80
C ASP A 63 -3.73 -22.66 3.37
N TYR A 64 -4.07 -22.89 4.65
CA TYR A 64 -4.00 -24.23 5.27
C TYR A 64 -5.06 -25.16 4.70
N LEU A 65 -6.30 -24.72 4.56
CA LEU A 65 -7.40 -25.53 4.04
C LEU A 65 -7.30 -25.84 2.54
N GLU A 66 -6.51 -25.07 1.77
CA GLU A 66 -6.14 -25.47 0.41
C GLU A 66 -5.32 -26.79 0.40
N ILE A 67 -4.62 -27.12 1.48
CA ILE A 67 -3.75 -28.31 1.61
C ILE A 67 -4.39 -29.39 2.49
N ARG A 68 -5.13 -28.98 3.54
CA ARG A 68 -5.78 -29.85 4.54
C ARG A 68 -7.27 -29.60 4.63
N PRO A 69 -8.04 -29.75 3.53
CA PRO A 69 -9.48 -29.43 3.52
C PRO A 69 -10.28 -30.26 4.53
N GLU A 70 -9.80 -31.47 4.86
CA GLU A 70 -10.42 -32.38 5.86
C GLU A 70 -10.47 -31.79 7.26
N ASN A 71 -9.60 -30.86 7.61
CA ASN A 71 -9.51 -30.26 8.93
C ASN A 71 -10.47 -29.07 9.14
N LYS A 72 -11.30 -28.72 8.13
CA LYS A 72 -12.22 -27.58 8.25
C LYS A 72 -13.17 -27.70 9.44
N ALA A 73 -13.71 -28.91 9.68
CA ALA A 73 -14.62 -29.15 10.81
C ALA A 73 -13.90 -29.05 12.17
N ARG A 74 -12.64 -29.50 12.25
CA ARG A 74 -11.82 -29.39 13.47
C ARG A 74 -11.57 -27.93 13.81
N ILE A 75 -11.16 -27.13 12.84
CA ILE A 75 -10.96 -25.66 13.01
C ILE A 75 -12.26 -25.01 13.48
N ALA A 76 -13.38 -25.28 12.79
CA ALA A 76 -14.67 -24.71 13.16
C ALA A 76 -15.08 -25.05 14.59
N ALA A 77 -14.81 -26.26 15.05
CA ALA A 77 -15.07 -26.69 16.43
C ALA A 77 -14.28 -25.84 17.44
N GLN A 78 -12.99 -25.58 17.19
CA GLN A 78 -12.16 -24.77 18.08
C GLN A 78 -12.55 -23.29 18.07
N VAL A 79 -12.97 -22.75 16.92
CA VAL A 79 -13.51 -21.38 16.80
C VAL A 79 -14.81 -21.24 17.58
N GLN A 80 -15.76 -22.17 17.41
CA GLN A 80 -17.05 -22.17 18.11
C GLN A 80 -16.90 -22.37 19.63
N ALA A 81 -15.90 -23.15 20.04
CA ALA A 81 -15.56 -23.33 21.46
C ALA A 81 -14.88 -22.09 22.08
N GLY A 82 -14.54 -21.07 21.29
CA GLY A 82 -13.78 -19.90 21.74
C GLY A 82 -12.30 -20.16 22.01
N LYS A 83 -11.81 -21.37 21.68
CA LYS A 83 -10.41 -21.72 21.86
C LYS A 83 -9.48 -21.19 20.75
N LEU A 84 -9.99 -20.94 19.54
CA LEU A 84 -9.24 -20.37 18.44
C LEU A 84 -9.85 -19.03 18.01
N ALA A 85 -9.17 -17.93 18.32
CA ALA A 85 -9.56 -16.59 17.92
C ALA A 85 -8.98 -16.26 16.53
N ILE A 86 -9.86 -15.92 15.56
CA ILE A 86 -9.48 -15.66 14.15
C ILE A 86 -10.09 -14.35 13.64
N GLY A 87 -9.42 -13.69 12.67
CA GLY A 87 -9.86 -12.42 12.12
C GLY A 87 -9.74 -11.25 13.11
N PRO A 88 -10.28 -10.08 12.76
CA PRO A 88 -11.28 -9.77 11.73
C PRO A 88 -10.76 -9.60 10.31
N TRP A 89 -9.45 -9.50 10.13
CA TRP A 89 -8.84 -9.30 8.83
C TRP A 89 -8.82 -10.57 7.97
N TYR A 90 -8.82 -10.42 6.65
CA TYR A 90 -8.47 -11.51 5.73
C TYR A 90 -6.93 -11.64 5.66
N THR A 91 -6.23 -10.57 5.28
CA THR A 91 -4.78 -10.44 5.37
C THR A 91 -4.43 -9.25 6.25
N LEU A 92 -3.21 -9.19 6.80
CA LEU A 92 -2.71 -8.02 7.53
C LEU A 92 -1.90 -7.12 6.57
N PRO A 93 -2.52 -6.10 5.95
CA PRO A 93 -1.83 -5.22 5.00
C PRO A 93 -0.98 -4.18 5.72
N ASP A 94 0.04 -3.62 5.04
CA ASP A 94 0.41 -2.26 5.35
C ASP A 94 -0.68 -1.32 4.78
N LEU A 95 -1.08 -0.36 5.59
CA LEU A 95 -2.27 0.41 5.31
C LEU A 95 -2.05 1.47 4.23
N PHE A 96 -0.89 2.13 4.27
CA PHE A 96 -0.66 3.32 3.45
C PHE A 96 -0.47 3.07 1.94
N PRO A 97 0.13 1.96 1.48
CA PRO A 97 0.24 1.71 0.06
C PRO A 97 -1.02 1.13 -0.59
N VAL A 98 -2.06 0.81 0.18
CA VAL A 98 -3.32 0.23 -0.33
C VAL A 98 -4.48 1.22 -0.24
N ALA A 99 -5.46 1.11 -1.14
CA ALA A 99 -6.63 1.97 -1.14
C ALA A 99 -7.58 1.68 0.03
N GLY A 100 -8.27 2.70 0.54
CA GLY A 100 -9.24 2.55 1.64
C GLY A 100 -10.32 1.51 1.36
N GLU A 101 -10.83 1.44 0.13
CA GLU A 101 -11.80 0.41 -0.30
C GLU A 101 -11.23 -1.01 -0.13
N CYS A 102 -9.93 -1.21 -0.41
CA CYS A 102 -9.27 -2.50 -0.18
C CYS A 102 -9.24 -2.88 1.28
N LEU A 103 -9.05 -1.92 2.20
CA LEU A 103 -9.08 -2.17 3.64
C LEU A 103 -10.48 -2.60 4.10
N VAL A 104 -11.53 -1.91 3.65
CA VAL A 104 -12.93 -2.27 3.95
C VAL A 104 -13.25 -3.68 3.44
N ARG A 105 -12.86 -4.00 2.21
CA ARG A 105 -13.11 -5.33 1.63
C ARG A 105 -12.30 -6.43 2.29
N ASN A 106 -11.08 -6.13 2.70
CA ASN A 106 -10.23 -7.04 3.44
C ASN A 106 -10.91 -7.43 4.78
N LEU A 107 -11.36 -6.45 5.56
CA LEU A 107 -12.11 -6.69 6.81
C LEU A 107 -13.40 -7.47 6.55
N ASN A 108 -14.21 -7.05 5.57
CA ASN A 108 -15.45 -7.74 5.23
C ASN A 108 -15.22 -9.21 4.81
N ARG A 109 -14.17 -9.48 4.05
CA ARG A 109 -13.79 -10.85 3.64
C ARG A 109 -13.36 -11.67 4.86
N GLY A 110 -12.50 -11.11 5.71
CA GLY A 110 -12.01 -11.79 6.91
C GLY A 110 -13.14 -12.14 7.88
N ILE A 111 -14.01 -11.17 8.20
CA ILE A 111 -15.17 -11.38 9.06
C ILE A 111 -16.11 -12.43 8.47
N ARG A 112 -16.38 -12.38 7.18
CA ARG A 112 -17.27 -13.35 6.52
C ARG A 112 -16.70 -14.75 6.55
N PHE A 113 -15.42 -14.91 6.21
CA PHE A 113 -14.70 -16.18 6.26
C PHE A 113 -14.69 -16.76 7.69
N ALA A 114 -14.41 -15.92 8.70
CA ALA A 114 -14.42 -16.35 10.09
C ALA A 114 -15.84 -16.78 10.57
N LYS A 115 -16.88 -16.06 10.14
CA LYS A 115 -18.29 -16.43 10.44
C LYS A 115 -18.69 -17.78 9.86
N GLU A 116 -18.16 -18.16 8.69
CA GLU A 116 -18.37 -19.49 8.10
C GLU A 116 -17.78 -20.62 8.96
N LEU A 117 -16.77 -20.30 9.79
CA LEU A 117 -16.14 -21.22 10.73
C LEU A 117 -16.72 -21.15 12.15
N GLY A 118 -17.62 -20.21 12.43
CA GLY A 118 -18.31 -20.13 13.72
C GLY A 118 -18.23 -18.80 14.45
N GLY A 119 -17.41 -17.88 14.02
CA GLY A 119 -17.29 -16.53 14.58
C GLY A 119 -15.96 -15.87 14.30
N HIS A 120 -15.85 -14.58 14.58
CA HIS A 120 -14.60 -13.81 14.46
C HIS A 120 -14.21 -13.20 15.80
N ASN A 121 -12.92 -12.94 15.97
CA ASN A 121 -12.42 -12.13 17.07
C ASN A 121 -13.07 -10.73 17.02
N PRO A 122 -13.78 -10.29 18.07
CA PRO A 122 -14.44 -8.99 18.09
C PRO A 122 -13.47 -7.84 18.41
N ILE A 123 -12.18 -8.11 18.46
CA ILE A 123 -11.11 -7.13 18.74
C ILE A 123 -10.35 -6.85 17.45
N ALA A 124 -10.21 -5.60 17.07
CA ALA A 124 -9.36 -5.19 15.98
C ALA A 124 -7.89 -5.43 16.38
N TYR A 125 -7.29 -6.46 15.83
CA TYR A 125 -5.90 -6.79 16.08
C TYR A 125 -5.07 -6.48 14.83
N HIS A 126 -4.35 -5.35 14.86
CA HIS A 126 -3.45 -4.93 13.80
C HIS A 126 -2.18 -4.34 14.41
N THR A 127 -1.31 -5.21 14.87
CA THR A 127 -0.08 -4.87 15.60
C THR A 127 1.12 -4.64 14.69
N PHE A 128 0.96 -4.95 13.42
CA PHE A 128 1.87 -4.66 12.33
C PHE A 128 1.42 -3.41 11.61
N GLY A 129 2.03 -3.15 10.55
CA GLY A 129 1.83 -1.93 9.83
C GLY A 129 2.74 -0.82 10.36
N TRP A 130 3.07 0.04 9.47
CA TRP A 130 4.00 1.11 9.66
C TRP A 130 3.29 2.37 10.11
N GLY A 131 2.20 2.16 10.78
CA GLY A 131 1.30 3.12 11.32
C GLY A 131 -0.16 2.71 11.10
N GLN A 132 -1.08 3.50 11.63
CA GLN A 132 -2.52 3.28 11.54
C GLN A 132 -3.18 4.52 10.94
N THR A 133 -4.12 4.31 10.02
CA THR A 133 -4.86 5.42 9.43
C THR A 133 -5.82 6.07 10.43
N ALA A 134 -6.00 7.38 10.33
CA ALA A 134 -6.86 8.17 11.21
C ALA A 134 -8.33 7.69 11.24
N GLN A 135 -8.81 7.06 10.18
CA GLN A 135 -10.22 6.69 10.02
C GLN A 135 -10.56 5.27 10.51
N PHE A 136 -9.61 4.54 11.08
CA PHE A 136 -9.87 3.18 11.57
C PHE A 136 -10.91 3.08 12.67
N PRO A 137 -11.00 3.97 13.67
CA PRO A 137 -12.07 3.89 14.63
C PRO A 137 -13.47 3.83 13.99
N GLN A 138 -13.74 4.65 12.98
CA GLN A 138 -14.98 4.61 12.23
C GLN A 138 -15.16 3.29 11.48
N MET A 139 -14.13 2.84 10.77
CA MET A 139 -14.20 1.60 10.00
C MET A 139 -14.50 0.39 10.88
N TYR A 140 -13.82 0.27 12.03
CA TYR A 140 -14.06 -0.83 12.97
C TYR A 140 -15.43 -0.76 13.61
N GLN A 141 -15.88 0.41 14.07
CA GLN A 141 -17.21 0.58 14.65
C GLN A 141 -18.32 0.28 13.65
N SER A 142 -18.16 0.64 12.37
CA SER A 142 -19.13 0.29 11.33
C SER A 142 -19.28 -1.22 11.09
N LEU A 143 -18.30 -2.00 11.57
CA LEU A 143 -18.30 -3.47 11.54
C LEU A 143 -18.64 -4.10 12.90
N GLY A 144 -19.03 -3.28 13.90
CA GLY A 144 -19.40 -3.73 15.24
C GLY A 144 -18.21 -4.10 16.13
N ILE A 145 -17.06 -3.48 15.90
CA ILE A 145 -15.82 -3.68 16.66
C ILE A 145 -15.54 -2.42 17.48
N ASP A 146 -15.51 -2.55 18.83
CA ASP A 146 -15.36 -1.43 19.76
C ASP A 146 -14.01 -1.38 20.47
N TYR A 147 -13.16 -2.38 20.27
CA TYR A 147 -11.85 -2.51 20.90
C TYR A 147 -10.77 -2.75 19.86
N ALA A 148 -9.56 -2.24 20.14
CA ALA A 148 -8.42 -2.43 19.25
C ALA A 148 -7.13 -2.70 20.02
N VAL A 149 -6.24 -3.45 19.39
CA VAL A 149 -4.82 -3.53 19.73
C VAL A 149 -4.02 -2.96 18.57
N ALA A 150 -3.41 -1.81 18.80
CA ALA A 150 -2.63 -1.07 17.81
C ALA A 150 -1.21 -0.83 18.37
N ALA A 151 -0.44 -1.90 18.47
CA ALA A 151 0.93 -1.85 18.93
C ALA A 151 1.82 -1.11 17.94
N LYS A 152 2.92 -0.53 18.42
CA LYS A 152 3.85 0.31 17.64
C LYS A 152 3.24 1.65 17.19
N LYS A 153 4.08 2.60 16.84
CA LYS A 153 3.70 3.91 16.27
C LYS A 153 2.75 4.77 17.10
N VAL A 154 2.70 4.53 18.41
CA VAL A 154 2.04 5.39 19.39
C VAL A 154 3.04 5.73 20.49
N SER A 155 3.45 6.99 20.58
CA SER A 155 4.44 7.44 21.56
C SER A 155 3.86 7.53 22.97
N LYS A 156 4.74 7.45 23.95
CA LYS A 156 4.38 7.69 25.36
C LYS A 156 3.91 9.12 25.62
N GLU A 157 4.36 10.06 24.82
CA GLU A 157 3.90 11.46 24.90
C GLU A 157 2.42 11.58 24.55
N ARG A 158 1.96 10.91 23.49
CA ARG A 158 0.56 10.92 23.07
C ARG A 158 -0.32 9.98 23.90
N ALA A 159 0.21 8.82 24.27
CA ALA A 159 -0.47 7.82 25.09
C ALA A 159 0.43 7.41 26.27
N PRO A 160 0.46 8.17 27.38
CA PRO A 160 1.30 7.85 28.53
C PRO A 160 0.94 6.52 29.22
N LYS A 161 -0.29 6.04 28.99
CA LYS A 161 -0.74 4.71 29.42
C LYS A 161 -0.87 3.77 28.22
N CYS A 162 -0.84 2.46 28.48
CA CYS A 162 -1.01 1.46 27.42
C CYS A 162 -2.39 1.57 26.77
N GLU A 163 -3.42 1.81 27.57
CA GLU A 163 -4.79 1.93 27.10
C GLU A 163 -5.15 3.41 26.92
N PHE A 164 -5.79 3.69 25.80
CA PHE A 164 -6.24 5.03 25.42
C PHE A 164 -7.50 4.96 24.55
N MET A 165 -8.20 6.06 24.49
CA MET A 165 -9.35 6.23 23.61
C MET A 165 -8.86 6.79 22.27
N TRP A 166 -8.84 5.97 21.23
CA TRP A 166 -8.46 6.38 19.88
C TRP A 166 -9.67 6.98 19.15
N THR A 167 -9.50 8.17 18.56
CA THR A 167 -10.60 8.88 17.90
C THR A 167 -10.26 9.18 16.45
N SER A 168 -11.25 8.97 15.56
CA SER A 168 -11.19 9.38 14.16
C SER A 168 -11.79 10.77 13.92
N PRO A 169 -11.54 11.38 12.74
CA PRO A 169 -12.03 12.73 12.40
C PRO A 169 -13.55 12.89 12.46
N ASP A 170 -14.33 11.83 12.24
CA ASP A 170 -15.79 11.83 12.37
C ASP A 170 -16.30 11.77 13.83
N GLY A 171 -15.39 11.60 14.80
CA GLY A 171 -15.70 11.49 16.22
C GLY A 171 -15.92 10.07 16.73
N SER A 172 -15.84 9.04 15.89
CA SER A 172 -15.85 7.63 16.31
C SER A 172 -14.69 7.34 17.26
N LYS A 173 -14.89 6.43 18.23
CA LYS A 173 -13.93 6.17 19.32
C LYS A 173 -13.79 4.69 19.61
N LEU A 174 -12.55 4.22 19.76
CA LEU A 174 -12.22 2.86 20.18
C LEU A 174 -11.41 2.86 21.47
N LEU A 175 -11.74 2.01 22.41
CA LEU A 175 -10.82 1.69 23.50
C LEU A 175 -9.70 0.82 22.93
N THR A 176 -8.47 1.35 22.96
CA THR A 176 -7.33 0.78 22.27
C THR A 176 -6.18 0.53 23.24
N SER A 177 -5.47 -0.58 23.10
CA SER A 177 -4.21 -0.81 23.80
C SER A 177 -3.03 -0.76 22.83
N ARG A 178 -2.01 0.04 23.15
CA ARG A 178 -0.71 0.01 22.45
C ARG A 178 0.23 -1.08 22.97
N LEU A 179 -0.23 -1.81 23.99
CA LEU A 179 0.60 -2.73 24.76
C LEU A 179 1.77 -2.01 25.48
N GLY A 180 2.50 -2.73 26.30
CA GLY A 180 3.66 -2.17 27.01
C GLY A 180 4.96 -2.37 26.25
N HIS A 181 6.03 -2.39 27.00
CA HIS A 181 7.36 -2.64 26.47
C HIS A 181 7.43 -4.00 25.75
N PHE A 182 8.13 -4.08 24.62
CA PHE A 182 8.11 -5.20 23.68
C PHE A 182 6.73 -5.52 23.07
N THR A 183 5.77 -4.66 23.28
CA THR A 183 4.45 -4.77 22.64
C THR A 183 3.86 -6.19 22.74
N ARG A 184 3.51 -6.81 21.63
CA ARG A 184 2.94 -8.16 21.56
C ARG A 184 3.90 -9.31 21.90
N GLN A 185 5.17 -9.02 22.14
CA GLN A 185 6.21 -10.04 22.38
C GLN A 185 6.69 -10.07 23.85
N ASN A 186 6.07 -9.28 24.74
CA ASN A 186 6.53 -9.14 26.11
C ASN A 186 6.58 -10.48 26.87
N GLY A 187 5.51 -11.28 26.83
CA GLY A 187 5.49 -12.61 27.45
C GLY A 187 6.41 -13.61 26.77
N TYR A 188 6.67 -13.45 25.45
CA TYR A 188 7.60 -14.30 24.75
C TYR A 188 9.04 -14.07 25.19
N PHE A 189 9.53 -12.84 25.24
CA PHE A 189 10.90 -12.55 25.59
C PHE A 189 11.16 -12.68 27.11
N TYR A 190 10.24 -12.25 27.96
CA TYR A 190 10.48 -12.21 29.40
C TYR A 190 10.03 -13.46 30.16
N LEU A 191 9.06 -14.23 29.64
CA LEU A 191 8.60 -15.46 30.28
C LEU A 191 9.04 -16.71 29.50
N HIS A 192 8.72 -16.78 28.20
CA HIS A 192 8.96 -17.98 27.40
C HIS A 192 10.47 -18.26 27.24
N PHE A 193 11.28 -17.27 26.84
CA PHE A 193 12.71 -17.46 26.60
C PHE A 193 13.48 -17.99 27.81
N PRO A 194 13.38 -17.37 29.01
CA PRO A 194 14.11 -17.88 30.18
C PRO A 194 13.68 -19.28 30.58
N VAL A 195 12.38 -19.58 30.50
CA VAL A 195 11.84 -20.85 30.99
C VAL A 195 12.02 -22.00 30.01
N ARG A 196 11.97 -21.72 28.70
CA ARG A 196 12.08 -22.75 27.65
C ARG A 196 13.48 -22.92 27.10
N LEU A 197 14.23 -21.84 27.02
CA LEU A 197 15.54 -21.81 26.33
C LEU A 197 16.71 -21.51 27.26
N ASN A 198 16.46 -21.34 28.56
CA ASN A 198 17.46 -20.94 29.55
C ASN A 198 18.24 -19.68 29.13
N ASN A 199 17.58 -18.77 28.46
CA ASN A 199 18.19 -17.57 27.92
C ASN A 199 17.55 -16.33 28.54
N ILE A 200 18.38 -15.50 29.18
CA ILE A 200 17.94 -14.21 29.70
C ILE A 200 18.05 -13.20 28.55
N TYR A 201 16.90 -12.84 27.99
CA TYR A 201 16.86 -11.80 26.97
C TYR A 201 17.13 -10.42 27.59
N ASP A 202 18.12 -9.71 27.04
CA ASP A 202 18.45 -8.34 27.36
C ASP A 202 18.41 -7.51 26.06
N ASP A 203 17.69 -6.40 26.06
CA ASP A 203 17.57 -5.50 24.90
C ASP A 203 18.93 -5.04 24.38
N ASN A 204 19.84 -4.70 25.29
CA ASN A 204 21.17 -4.27 24.93
C ASN A 204 21.99 -5.39 24.29
N GLN A 205 21.81 -6.62 24.77
CA GLN A 205 22.47 -7.79 24.23
C GLN A 205 21.94 -8.16 22.84
N TYR A 206 20.64 -8.06 22.64
CA TYR A 206 19.99 -8.31 21.36
C TYR A 206 20.40 -7.28 20.30
N ALA A 207 20.36 -5.99 20.65
CA ALA A 207 20.80 -4.93 19.74
C ALA A 207 22.29 -5.03 19.40
N TRP A 208 23.10 -5.47 20.37
CA TRP A 208 24.53 -5.65 20.16
C TRP A 208 24.88 -6.84 19.27
N GLU A 209 24.17 -7.95 19.40
CA GLU A 209 24.35 -9.12 18.51
C GLU A 209 23.99 -8.82 17.07
N TRP A 210 22.99 -8.01 16.84
CA TRP A 210 22.64 -7.52 15.50
C TRP A 210 23.76 -6.66 14.90
N GLY A 211 24.37 -5.79 15.72
CA GLY A 211 25.52 -5.01 15.31
C GLY A 211 26.74 -5.86 14.97
N LYS A 212 26.99 -6.96 15.71
CA LYS A 212 28.12 -7.84 15.50
C LYS A 212 28.06 -8.64 14.20
N THR A 213 26.88 -9.16 13.85
CA THR A 213 26.76 -10.02 12.68
C THR A 213 26.75 -9.21 11.38
N GLY A 214 26.55 -7.89 11.43
CA GLY A 214 26.43 -7.01 10.27
C GLY A 214 25.24 -7.33 9.39
N VAL A 215 24.31 -8.17 9.86
CA VAL A 215 23.11 -8.59 9.16
C VAL A 215 21.93 -8.12 9.97
N ALA A 216 21.13 -7.21 9.42
CA ALA A 216 19.89 -6.81 10.04
C ALA A 216 18.96 -8.05 10.11
N TYR A 217 18.46 -8.32 11.32
CA TYR A 217 17.55 -9.44 11.58
C TYR A 217 16.35 -9.48 10.63
N HIS A 218 15.87 -8.31 10.20
CA HIS A 218 14.73 -8.16 9.31
C HIS A 218 15.08 -8.31 7.82
N ARG A 219 16.35 -8.50 7.47
CA ARG A 219 16.71 -8.68 6.06
C ARG A 219 16.19 -10.01 5.54
N ALA A 220 15.29 -9.94 4.60
CA ALA A 220 14.77 -11.05 3.82
C ALA A 220 15.25 -10.88 2.37
N ASP A 221 16.56 -10.89 2.15
CA ASP A 221 17.08 -10.91 0.79
C ASP A 221 17.35 -12.35 0.33
N SER A 222 17.44 -12.54 -0.99
CA SER A 222 17.66 -13.84 -1.59
C SER A 222 18.98 -14.51 -1.19
N LYS A 223 19.94 -13.75 -0.67
CA LYS A 223 21.23 -14.31 -0.22
C LYS A 223 21.16 -14.88 1.18
N ILE A 224 20.34 -14.28 2.05
CA ILE A 224 20.24 -14.67 3.47
C ILE A 224 19.15 -15.71 3.68
N ALA A 225 18.01 -15.58 3.00
CA ALA A 225 16.82 -16.40 3.28
C ALA A 225 16.75 -17.72 2.49
N ARG A 226 17.54 -17.89 1.43
CA ARG A 226 17.25 -18.94 0.45
C ARG A 226 17.90 -20.29 0.75
N ASN A 227 19.15 -20.34 1.21
CA ASN A 227 19.92 -21.59 1.28
C ASN A 227 20.66 -21.81 2.60
N ASP A 228 20.75 -20.81 3.46
CA ASP A 228 21.59 -20.85 4.66
C ASP A 228 20.78 -20.90 5.94
N TYR A 229 19.53 -21.38 5.83
CA TYR A 229 18.61 -21.41 6.94
C TYR A 229 18.60 -22.82 7.56
N PHE A 230 19.07 -22.91 8.78
CA PHE A 230 18.90 -24.08 9.60
C PHE A 230 17.58 -24.01 10.34
N ARG A 231 16.80 -25.06 10.29
CA ARG A 231 15.77 -25.29 11.27
C ARG A 231 16.42 -26.06 12.44
N ILE A 232 16.33 -25.48 13.62
CA ILE A 232 16.69 -26.13 14.86
C ILE A 232 15.39 -26.48 15.56
N ASP A 233 15.14 -27.77 15.73
CA ASP A 233 14.10 -28.26 16.61
C ASP A 233 14.69 -28.26 18.02
N HIS A 234 14.12 -27.44 18.91
CA HIS A 234 14.56 -27.38 20.28
C HIS A 234 14.18 -28.66 20.99
N GLU A 235 15.14 -29.21 21.71
CA GLU A 235 14.86 -30.25 22.71
C GLU A 235 13.87 -29.73 23.75
N ASP A 236 13.14 -30.63 24.41
CA ASP A 236 12.12 -30.30 25.41
C ASP A 236 12.73 -29.71 26.71
N GLY A 237 13.29 -28.53 26.59
CA GLY A 237 13.83 -27.79 27.74
C GLY A 237 12.72 -27.15 28.58
N TYR A 238 12.81 -27.27 29.89
CA TYR A 238 11.98 -26.60 30.87
C TYR A 238 12.78 -26.28 32.13
N PHE A 239 13.05 -25.00 32.35
CA PHE A 239 13.91 -24.51 33.43
C PHE A 239 13.03 -23.85 34.51
N LYS A 240 12.51 -24.66 35.43
CA LYS A 240 11.59 -24.24 36.50
C LYS A 240 12.19 -23.16 37.41
N GLU A 241 13.50 -23.22 37.63
CA GLU A 241 14.25 -22.26 38.42
C GLU A 241 14.14 -20.82 37.93
N ASN A 242 13.91 -20.62 36.63
CA ASN A 242 13.80 -19.30 36.02
C ASN A 242 12.38 -18.73 36.11
N VAL A 243 11.36 -19.53 36.45
CA VAL A 243 9.94 -19.14 36.34
C VAL A 243 9.62 -17.91 37.17
N LYS A 244 10.06 -17.87 38.44
CA LYS A 244 9.74 -16.78 39.37
C LYS A 244 10.21 -15.43 38.84
N ASP A 245 11.48 -15.35 38.49
CA ASP A 245 12.10 -14.11 38.03
C ASP A 245 11.55 -13.68 36.67
N ALA A 246 11.33 -14.63 35.77
CA ALA A 246 10.75 -14.39 34.46
C ALA A 246 9.32 -13.87 34.54
N ALA A 247 8.47 -14.48 35.36
CA ALA A 247 7.08 -14.04 35.55
C ALA A 247 6.98 -12.67 36.21
N GLN A 248 7.80 -12.43 37.26
CA GLN A 248 7.86 -11.11 37.91
C GLN A 248 8.33 -10.05 36.92
N ARG A 249 9.40 -10.31 36.17
CA ARG A 249 9.91 -9.37 35.15
C ARG A 249 8.90 -9.07 34.07
N THR A 250 8.15 -10.08 33.60
CA THR A 250 7.08 -9.89 32.62
C THR A 250 6.00 -8.97 33.15
N TRP A 251 5.59 -9.15 34.39
CA TRP A 251 4.63 -8.29 35.06
C TRP A 251 5.15 -6.86 35.17
N ASP A 252 6.36 -6.67 35.67
CA ASP A 252 6.95 -5.37 35.94
C ASP A 252 7.14 -4.53 34.66
N ASN A 253 7.43 -5.16 33.55
CA ASN A 253 7.53 -4.49 32.24
C ASN A 253 6.17 -4.00 31.66
N MET A 254 5.06 -4.27 32.34
CA MET A 254 3.73 -3.79 31.97
C MET A 254 3.22 -2.72 32.97
N ASP A 255 4.11 -1.88 33.47
CA ASP A 255 3.82 -0.84 34.47
C ASP A 255 3.08 0.38 33.91
N GLU A 256 3.02 0.54 32.59
CA GLU A 256 2.35 1.64 31.91
C GLU A 256 0.84 1.42 31.71
N THR A 257 0.27 0.35 32.25
CA THR A 257 -1.17 0.07 32.14
C THR A 257 -2.03 1.11 32.86
N LEU A 258 -3.26 1.29 32.38
CA LEU A 258 -4.24 2.19 33.02
C LEU A 258 -4.70 1.67 34.39
N VAL A 259 -4.76 0.33 34.54
CA VAL A 259 -5.18 -0.36 35.75
C VAL A 259 -4.02 -1.17 36.32
N ASP A 260 -3.51 -0.79 37.48
CA ASP A 260 -2.27 -1.33 38.05
C ASP A 260 -2.35 -2.81 38.42
N ASP A 261 -3.55 -3.30 38.78
CA ASP A 261 -3.80 -4.68 39.25
C ASP A 261 -4.31 -5.63 38.14
N TYR A 262 -4.43 -5.15 36.88
CA TYR A 262 -4.93 -5.94 35.78
C TYR A 262 -4.16 -5.67 34.48
N ARG A 263 -3.40 -6.66 34.02
CA ARG A 263 -2.43 -6.48 32.93
C ARG A 263 -2.59 -7.50 31.83
N LEU A 264 -2.35 -7.08 30.57
CA LEU A 264 -2.34 -7.92 29.38
C LEU A 264 -0.91 -8.33 29.03
N LEU A 265 -0.67 -9.62 29.01
CA LEU A 265 0.61 -10.21 28.60
C LEU A 265 0.43 -10.99 27.31
N MET A 266 1.21 -10.68 26.30
CA MET A 266 1.16 -11.32 25.00
C MET A 266 2.30 -12.33 24.87
N CYS A 267 1.99 -13.62 24.70
CA CYS A 267 2.98 -14.71 24.64
C CYS A 267 3.04 -15.32 23.22
N GLY A 268 3.83 -14.71 22.37
CA GLY A 268 4.06 -15.13 20.98
C GLY A 268 5.02 -14.20 20.27
N CYS A 269 5.51 -14.62 19.12
CA CYS A 269 6.47 -13.90 18.29
C CYS A 269 6.24 -14.24 16.81
N ASP A 270 7.05 -13.67 15.91
CA ASP A 270 7.06 -13.98 14.50
C ASP A 270 7.39 -15.46 14.29
N PHE A 271 6.53 -16.18 13.58
CA PHE A 271 6.63 -17.62 13.33
C PHE A 271 6.75 -18.51 14.60
N SER A 272 6.40 -17.95 15.78
CA SER A 272 6.44 -18.79 16.99
C SER A 272 5.39 -19.89 16.91
N THR A 273 5.84 -21.10 17.19
CA THR A 273 4.96 -22.26 17.30
C THR A 273 4.13 -22.23 18.59
N PRO A 274 2.99 -22.91 18.66
CA PRO A 274 2.24 -23.03 19.90
C PRO A 274 3.12 -23.63 21.01
N ASN A 275 3.12 -23.00 22.19
CA ASN A 275 3.91 -23.51 23.32
C ASN A 275 3.07 -24.45 24.20
N PRO A 276 3.26 -25.79 24.14
CA PRO A 276 2.48 -26.73 24.93
C PRO A 276 2.73 -26.60 26.45
N TYR A 277 3.85 -26.00 26.83
CA TYR A 277 4.21 -25.79 28.24
C TYR A 277 3.60 -24.50 28.84
N LEU A 278 2.92 -23.69 28.06
CA LEU A 278 2.37 -22.42 28.58
C LEU A 278 1.45 -22.60 29.78
N PRO A 279 0.49 -23.54 29.82
CA PRO A 279 -0.33 -23.78 30.99
C PRO A 279 0.48 -24.15 32.24
N LYS A 280 1.53 -25.00 32.06
CA LYS A 280 2.43 -25.37 33.14
C LYS A 280 3.26 -24.19 33.63
N MET A 281 3.77 -23.34 32.72
CA MET A 281 4.51 -22.14 33.08
C MET A 281 3.67 -21.20 33.94
N LEU A 282 2.38 -21.02 33.60
CA LEU A 282 1.47 -20.18 34.37
C LEU A 282 1.14 -20.82 35.74
N ALA A 283 0.97 -22.13 35.79
CA ALA A 283 0.77 -22.85 37.06
C ALA A 283 1.99 -22.70 38.00
N ASP A 284 3.18 -22.92 37.48
CA ASP A 284 4.44 -22.73 38.25
C ASP A 284 4.65 -21.23 38.64
N SER A 285 4.25 -20.28 37.79
CA SER A 285 4.28 -18.84 38.14
C SER A 285 3.31 -18.53 39.27
N ASN A 286 2.12 -19.15 39.24
CA ASN A 286 1.12 -19.01 40.30
C ASN A 286 1.56 -19.65 41.63
N GLU A 287 2.38 -20.68 41.58
CA GLU A 287 2.99 -21.28 42.76
C GLU A 287 4.11 -20.41 43.36
N ALA A 288 4.89 -19.76 42.47
CA ALA A 288 6.09 -19.00 42.85
C ALA A 288 5.80 -17.54 43.30
N ILE A 289 4.65 -16.97 42.89
CA ILE A 289 4.29 -15.56 43.16
C ILE A 289 2.92 -15.50 43.90
N ASP A 290 2.90 -14.95 45.07
CA ASP A 290 1.74 -15.00 45.98
C ASP A 290 0.60 -14.02 45.63
N ASP A 291 0.93 -12.84 45.08
CA ASP A 291 0.01 -11.71 44.92
C ASP A 291 -0.51 -11.54 43.48
N ILE A 292 0.05 -12.24 42.50
CA ILE A 292 -0.32 -12.17 41.08
C ILE A 292 -0.94 -13.49 40.63
N GLU A 293 -2.11 -13.44 40.00
CA GLU A 293 -2.70 -14.57 39.29
C GLU A 293 -2.33 -14.49 37.79
N PHE A 294 -1.58 -15.45 37.30
CA PHE A 294 -1.31 -15.62 35.88
C PHE A 294 -2.34 -16.56 35.28
N LYS A 295 -3.16 -16.05 34.38
CA LYS A 295 -4.28 -16.78 33.79
C LYS A 295 -4.19 -16.74 32.27
N MET A 296 -4.27 -17.88 31.61
CA MET A 296 -4.42 -17.95 30.17
C MET A 296 -5.83 -17.45 29.79
N GLY A 297 -5.92 -16.49 28.84
CA GLY A 297 -7.16 -15.88 28.46
C GLY A 297 -7.14 -15.33 27.03
N SER A 298 -8.12 -14.48 26.71
CA SER A 298 -8.30 -13.87 25.39
C SER A 298 -8.29 -12.34 25.45
N LEU A 299 -8.09 -11.70 24.30
CA LEU A 299 -8.21 -10.24 24.18
C LEU A 299 -9.63 -9.77 24.55
N GLN A 300 -10.64 -10.53 24.16
CA GLN A 300 -12.04 -10.20 24.50
C GLN A 300 -12.26 -10.22 26.02
N GLU A 301 -11.76 -11.23 26.70
CA GLU A 301 -11.81 -11.31 28.18
C GLU A 301 -11.11 -10.10 28.80
N TYR A 302 -9.91 -9.77 28.31
CA TYR A 302 -9.16 -8.62 28.81
C TYR A 302 -9.95 -7.31 28.70
N PHE A 303 -10.44 -6.96 27.53
CA PHE A 303 -11.17 -5.70 27.34
C PHE A 303 -12.51 -5.68 28.05
N THR A 304 -13.22 -6.80 28.10
CA THR A 304 -14.50 -6.90 28.83
C THR A 304 -14.32 -6.65 30.35
N GLU A 305 -13.23 -7.14 30.92
CA GLU A 305 -12.94 -6.95 32.34
C GLU A 305 -12.33 -5.56 32.62
N LEU A 306 -11.50 -5.06 31.70
CA LEU A 306 -10.95 -3.71 31.77
C LEU A 306 -12.05 -2.65 31.81
N GLU A 307 -13.09 -2.77 30.98
CA GLU A 307 -14.23 -1.85 30.96
C GLU A 307 -14.93 -1.68 32.32
N LYS A 308 -14.94 -2.73 33.14
CA LYS A 308 -15.54 -2.67 34.48
C LYS A 308 -14.67 -1.94 35.50
N ARG A 309 -13.40 -1.71 35.19
CA ARG A 309 -12.38 -1.17 36.10
C ARG A 309 -12.01 0.27 35.80
N ILE A 310 -12.43 0.80 34.64
CA ILE A 310 -12.06 2.13 34.17
C ILE A 310 -13.28 3.07 34.09
N ASP A 311 -13.06 4.36 34.29
CA ASP A 311 -13.99 5.39 33.81
C ASP A 311 -13.47 5.89 32.43
N ARG A 312 -14.25 5.65 31.39
CA ARG A 312 -13.90 6.07 30.02
C ARG A 312 -13.62 7.58 29.89
N LYS A 313 -14.10 8.40 30.83
CA LYS A 313 -13.86 9.84 30.84
C LYS A 313 -12.44 10.21 31.26
N GLU A 314 -11.80 9.33 32.03
CA GLU A 314 -10.42 9.52 32.53
C GLU A 314 -9.39 8.86 31.60
N VAL A 315 -9.84 8.09 30.60
CA VAL A 315 -8.94 7.44 29.65
C VAL A 315 -8.31 8.48 28.72
N PRO A 316 -6.99 8.51 28.55
CA PRO A 316 -6.30 9.42 27.64
C PRO A 316 -6.86 9.32 26.21
N ILE A 317 -6.99 10.46 25.52
CA ILE A 317 -7.51 10.51 24.16
C ILE A 317 -6.37 10.74 23.16
N VAL A 318 -6.31 9.90 22.14
CA VAL A 318 -5.38 10.02 21.01
C VAL A 318 -6.17 10.25 19.74
N HIS A 319 -5.86 11.33 19.02
CA HIS A 319 -6.56 11.72 17.80
C HIS A 319 -5.79 11.36 16.54
N GLY A 320 -6.51 10.96 15.50
CA GLY A 320 -6.00 10.85 14.14
C GLY A 320 -5.10 9.64 13.89
N GLU A 321 -4.17 9.79 12.96
CA GLU A 321 -3.26 8.70 12.57
C GLU A 321 -2.24 8.37 13.68
N LEU A 322 -1.84 7.09 13.71
CA LEU A 322 -0.82 6.60 14.65
C LEU A 322 0.45 6.31 13.84
N ARG A 323 1.41 7.25 13.86
CA ARG A 323 2.67 7.17 13.09
C ARG A 323 3.88 7.75 13.82
N ASP A 324 3.86 7.70 15.12
CA ASP A 324 4.96 8.23 15.92
C ASP A 324 6.23 7.40 15.72
N GLY A 325 7.38 8.06 15.58
CA GLY A 325 8.67 7.40 15.33
C GLY A 325 9.32 6.81 16.58
N GLU A 326 9.05 7.41 17.77
CA GLU A 326 9.69 7.04 19.03
C GLU A 326 9.60 5.54 19.37
N PRO A 327 8.42 4.89 19.32
CA PRO A 327 8.31 3.49 19.75
C PRO A 327 8.95 2.51 18.77
N CYS A 328 9.06 2.87 17.52
CA CYS A 328 9.61 2.02 16.47
C CYS A 328 10.02 2.87 15.26
N TYR A 329 11.29 3.14 15.14
CA TYR A 329 11.84 3.94 14.03
C TYR A 329 11.91 3.17 12.70
N ALA A 330 11.73 1.86 12.71
CA ALA A 330 11.73 1.06 11.49
C ALA A 330 10.52 1.38 10.59
N SER A 331 10.68 1.26 9.28
CA SER A 331 9.61 1.07 8.30
C SER A 331 9.17 2.26 7.45
N ALA A 332 9.69 3.45 7.67
CA ALA A 332 9.36 4.56 6.77
C ALA A 332 9.83 4.33 5.33
N ASN A 333 10.98 3.67 5.15
CA ASN A 333 11.54 3.38 3.83
C ASN A 333 10.74 2.32 3.05
N ALA A 334 9.96 1.50 3.72
CA ALA A 334 9.11 0.49 3.10
C ALA A 334 8.14 1.06 2.06
N LEU A 335 7.70 2.32 2.23
CA LEU A 335 6.83 3.00 1.26
C LEU A 335 7.55 3.33 -0.06
N ALA A 336 8.85 3.54 -0.04
CA ALA A 336 9.66 3.85 -1.22
C ALA A 336 10.35 2.60 -1.82
N THR A 337 10.53 1.56 -1.00
CA THR A 337 11.18 0.31 -1.41
C THR A 337 10.40 -0.38 -2.52
N ARG A 338 11.11 -0.80 -3.60
CA ARG A 338 10.51 -1.53 -4.72
C ARG A 338 9.24 -0.85 -5.23
N ILE A 339 9.34 0.41 -5.54
CA ILE A 339 8.21 1.30 -5.92
C ILE A 339 7.34 0.73 -7.04
N HIS A 340 7.89 -0.09 -7.94
CA HIS A 340 7.15 -0.75 -9.02
C HIS A 340 6.01 -1.66 -8.52
N ILE A 341 6.13 -2.25 -7.31
CA ILE A 341 5.04 -3.03 -6.70
C ILE A 341 3.87 -2.10 -6.38
N LYS A 342 4.14 -0.94 -5.76
CA LYS A 342 3.11 0.05 -5.39
C LYS A 342 2.45 0.66 -6.62
N GLN A 343 3.23 0.92 -7.68
CA GLN A 343 2.71 1.41 -8.96
C GLN A 343 1.77 0.39 -9.59
N LEU A 344 2.16 -0.89 -9.66
CA LEU A 344 1.32 -1.96 -10.21
C LEU A 344 0.07 -2.19 -9.34
N ASN A 345 0.23 -2.13 -8.00
CA ASN A 345 -0.91 -2.21 -7.08
C ASN A 345 -1.92 -1.08 -7.32
N LYS A 346 -1.44 0.16 -7.47
CA LYS A 346 -2.32 1.30 -7.77
C LYS A 346 -3.06 1.13 -9.09
N HIS A 347 -2.41 0.55 -10.09
CA HIS A 347 -3.05 0.21 -11.35
C HIS A 347 -4.15 -0.85 -11.15
N ALA A 348 -3.87 -1.95 -10.45
CA ALA A 348 -4.84 -2.99 -10.13
C ALA A 348 -6.06 -2.44 -9.36
N GLU A 349 -5.81 -1.60 -8.34
CA GLU A 349 -6.85 -0.91 -7.59
C GLU A 349 -7.73 -0.03 -8.49
N ASN A 350 -7.12 0.76 -9.38
CA ASN A 350 -7.87 1.63 -10.28
C ASN A 350 -8.73 0.83 -11.26
N VAL A 351 -8.21 -0.26 -11.81
CA VAL A 351 -8.97 -1.15 -12.70
C VAL A 351 -10.15 -1.76 -11.96
N MET A 352 -9.93 -2.35 -10.79
CA MET A 352 -10.97 -3.06 -10.04
C MET A 352 -12.00 -2.09 -9.43
N ILE A 353 -11.53 -1.06 -8.71
CA ILE A 353 -12.37 -0.21 -7.87
C ILE A 353 -13.07 0.89 -8.68
N ARG A 354 -12.36 1.47 -9.66
CA ARG A 354 -12.82 2.70 -10.32
C ARG A 354 -13.40 2.48 -11.71
N ARG A 355 -13.07 1.37 -12.37
CA ARG A 355 -13.50 1.11 -13.73
C ARG A 355 -14.45 -0.07 -13.84
N SER A 356 -13.98 -1.27 -13.50
CA SER A 356 -14.66 -2.49 -13.91
C SER A 356 -15.87 -2.82 -13.02
N GLU A 357 -15.69 -2.87 -11.70
CA GLU A 357 -16.79 -3.23 -10.78
C GLU A 357 -17.93 -2.20 -10.76
N PRO A 358 -17.68 -0.87 -10.75
CA PRO A 358 -18.75 0.11 -10.81
C PRO A 358 -19.60 0.03 -12.08
N LEU A 359 -18.97 -0.16 -13.24
CA LEU A 359 -19.71 -0.30 -14.51
C LEU A 359 -20.54 -1.59 -14.53
N ALA A 360 -19.96 -2.73 -14.13
CA ALA A 360 -20.68 -3.99 -14.06
C ALA A 360 -21.85 -3.93 -13.05
N ALA A 361 -21.67 -3.27 -11.91
CA ALA A 361 -22.72 -3.05 -10.92
C ALA A 361 -23.85 -2.18 -11.50
N ALA A 362 -23.52 -1.06 -12.16
CA ALA A 362 -24.51 -0.22 -12.81
C ALA A 362 -25.32 -0.97 -13.87
N LEU A 363 -24.66 -1.74 -14.72
CA LEU A 363 -25.32 -2.57 -15.74
C LEU A 363 -26.20 -3.65 -15.15
N SER A 364 -25.83 -4.21 -13.99
CA SER A 364 -26.65 -5.22 -13.30
C SER A 364 -28.00 -4.66 -12.85
N THR A 365 -28.06 -3.39 -12.48
CA THR A 365 -29.33 -2.72 -12.12
C THR A 365 -30.26 -2.53 -13.32
N LEU A 366 -29.70 -2.55 -14.52
CA LEU A 366 -30.42 -2.46 -15.80
C LEU A 366 -30.79 -3.85 -16.37
N GLY A 367 -30.68 -4.91 -15.55
CA GLY A 367 -31.01 -6.28 -15.97
C GLY A 367 -29.88 -7.03 -16.68
N GLY A 368 -28.64 -6.53 -16.64
CA GLY A 368 -27.43 -7.30 -16.96
C GLY A 368 -27.05 -8.17 -15.77
N GLY A 369 -26.50 -9.35 -15.95
CA GLY A 369 -25.98 -10.14 -14.85
C GLY A 369 -24.74 -9.45 -14.20
N PHE A 370 -24.52 -9.72 -12.90
CA PHE A 370 -23.28 -9.31 -12.24
C PHE A 370 -22.31 -10.49 -12.19
N PRO A 371 -21.09 -10.39 -12.77
CA PRO A 371 -20.13 -11.50 -12.84
C PRO A 371 -19.41 -11.72 -11.51
N LYS A 372 -20.18 -12.06 -10.48
CA LYS A 372 -19.77 -12.14 -9.06
C LYS A 372 -18.53 -13.01 -8.86
N SER A 373 -18.49 -14.20 -9.46
CA SER A 373 -17.41 -15.16 -9.24
C SER A 373 -16.06 -14.67 -9.80
N PHE A 374 -16.08 -13.97 -10.94
CA PHE A 374 -14.88 -13.34 -11.48
C PHE A 374 -14.38 -12.22 -10.59
N PHE A 375 -15.26 -11.30 -10.13
CA PHE A 375 -14.85 -10.25 -9.19
C PHE A 375 -14.33 -10.84 -7.89
N GLN A 376 -14.95 -11.90 -7.36
CA GLN A 376 -14.44 -12.58 -6.16
C GLN A 376 -13.02 -13.09 -6.35
N ARG A 377 -12.70 -13.65 -7.53
CA ARG A 377 -11.34 -14.13 -7.85
C ARG A 377 -10.36 -12.96 -8.02
N GLY A 378 -10.73 -11.90 -8.73
CA GLY A 378 -9.90 -10.70 -8.87
C GLY A 378 -9.58 -10.06 -7.51
N TRP A 379 -10.58 -9.92 -6.64
CA TRP A 379 -10.40 -9.43 -5.28
C TRP A 379 -9.53 -10.35 -4.43
N GLU A 380 -9.63 -11.66 -4.60
CA GLU A 380 -8.76 -12.60 -3.89
C GLU A 380 -7.29 -12.41 -4.27
N TYR A 381 -6.99 -12.33 -5.56
CA TYR A 381 -5.63 -12.05 -6.01
C TYR A 381 -5.12 -10.71 -5.46
N LEU A 382 -5.91 -9.65 -5.55
CA LEU A 382 -5.53 -8.33 -5.07
C LEU A 382 -5.27 -8.33 -3.56
N LEU A 383 -6.17 -8.88 -2.76
CA LEU A 383 -6.01 -8.92 -1.29
C LEU A 383 -4.88 -9.84 -0.84
N LYS A 384 -4.59 -10.94 -1.56
CA LYS A 384 -3.44 -11.82 -1.31
C LYS A 384 -2.09 -11.19 -1.73
N ALA A 385 -2.10 -10.05 -2.46
CA ALA A 385 -0.91 -9.25 -2.73
C ALA A 385 -0.64 -8.18 -1.65
N HIS A 386 -1.58 -7.93 -0.74
CA HIS A 386 -1.55 -6.87 0.27
C HIS A 386 -0.94 -7.22 1.64
N PRO A 387 -0.58 -8.49 2.03
CA PRO A 387 0.18 -8.68 3.26
C PRO A 387 1.33 -7.68 3.33
N HIS A 388 1.61 -7.17 4.53
CA HIS A 388 2.47 -6.00 4.71
C HIS A 388 3.87 -6.17 4.10
N ASP A 389 4.50 -7.34 4.21
CA ASP A 389 5.80 -7.60 3.60
C ASP A 389 5.73 -7.66 2.07
N SER A 390 4.64 -8.24 1.53
CA SER A 390 4.44 -8.37 0.08
C SER A 390 4.25 -6.99 -0.56
N ILE A 391 3.28 -6.20 -0.08
CA ILE A 391 3.00 -4.88 -0.68
C ILE A 391 4.15 -3.89 -0.46
N ASN A 392 4.83 -3.96 0.67
CA ASN A 392 5.99 -3.13 0.94
C ASN A 392 7.24 -3.58 0.18
N GLY A 393 7.28 -4.82 -0.29
CA GLY A 393 8.45 -5.36 -0.97
C GLY A 393 9.64 -5.57 -0.03
N VAL A 394 9.38 -5.71 1.28
CA VAL A 394 10.40 -5.96 2.31
C VAL A 394 10.61 -7.46 2.49
N THR A 395 10.64 -8.17 1.41
CA THR A 395 10.65 -9.63 1.31
C THR A 395 11.68 -10.09 0.28
N GLN A 396 11.88 -11.39 0.17
CA GLN A 396 12.80 -11.96 -0.83
C GLN A 396 12.27 -11.79 -2.28
N ASP A 397 13.17 -11.89 -3.26
CA ASP A 397 12.87 -11.61 -4.67
C ASP A 397 11.77 -12.54 -5.22
N LYS A 398 11.77 -13.83 -4.87
CA LYS A 398 10.73 -14.76 -5.33
C LYS A 398 9.33 -14.39 -4.84
N THR A 399 9.22 -13.84 -3.65
CA THR A 399 7.93 -13.33 -3.13
C THR A 399 7.48 -12.08 -3.89
N VAL A 400 8.43 -11.24 -4.33
CA VAL A 400 8.12 -10.10 -5.21
C VAL A 400 7.53 -10.58 -6.53
N ASP A 401 8.14 -11.58 -7.17
CA ASP A 401 7.62 -12.17 -8.42
C ASP A 401 6.18 -12.68 -8.22
N ASP A 402 5.92 -13.36 -7.11
CA ASP A 402 4.60 -13.90 -6.79
C ASP A 402 3.58 -12.78 -6.51
N THR A 403 4.01 -11.67 -5.91
CA THR A 403 3.17 -10.49 -5.67
C THR A 403 2.83 -9.80 -6.98
N LEU A 404 3.80 -9.58 -7.86
CA LEU A 404 3.58 -9.02 -9.19
C LEU A 404 2.65 -9.91 -10.03
N TYR A 405 2.82 -11.24 -9.97
CA TYR A 405 1.90 -12.17 -10.63
C TYR A 405 0.46 -11.97 -10.16
N ARG A 406 0.22 -11.91 -8.85
CA ARG A 406 -1.14 -11.71 -8.31
C ARG A 406 -1.75 -10.39 -8.73
N LEU A 407 -0.97 -9.31 -8.72
CA LEU A 407 -1.43 -7.99 -9.17
C LEU A 407 -1.80 -8.00 -10.65
N ASN A 408 -0.98 -8.65 -11.50
CA ASN A 408 -1.28 -8.79 -12.92
C ASN A 408 -2.56 -9.62 -13.17
N GLN A 409 -2.79 -10.69 -12.38
CA GLN A 409 -4.05 -11.46 -12.48
C GLN A 409 -5.28 -10.60 -12.08
N ALA A 410 -5.17 -9.76 -11.07
CA ALA A 410 -6.25 -8.85 -10.70
C ALA A 410 -6.53 -7.81 -11.81
N ILE A 411 -5.49 -7.30 -12.46
CA ILE A 411 -5.59 -6.37 -13.59
C ILE A 411 -6.27 -7.07 -14.78
N GLU A 412 -5.78 -8.23 -15.19
CA GLU A 412 -6.30 -8.99 -16.32
C GLU A 412 -7.78 -9.31 -16.17
N ILE A 413 -8.18 -9.82 -14.99
CA ILE A 413 -9.58 -10.08 -14.66
C ILE A 413 -10.40 -8.78 -14.73
N GLY A 414 -9.92 -7.71 -14.13
CA GLY A 414 -10.62 -6.44 -14.08
C GLY A 414 -10.78 -5.81 -15.47
N GLU A 415 -9.74 -5.84 -16.32
CA GLU A 415 -9.80 -5.31 -17.68
C GLU A 415 -10.75 -6.13 -18.55
N THR A 416 -10.67 -7.46 -18.49
CA THR A 416 -11.61 -8.36 -19.20
C THR A 416 -13.06 -8.04 -18.81
N LEU A 417 -13.34 -7.92 -17.51
CA LEU A 417 -14.70 -7.60 -17.05
C LEU A 417 -15.16 -6.19 -17.44
N TYR A 418 -14.22 -5.26 -17.56
CA TYR A 418 -14.55 -3.94 -18.08
C TYR A 418 -14.92 -3.98 -19.56
N GLU A 419 -14.14 -4.69 -20.38
CA GLU A 419 -14.41 -4.90 -21.80
C GLU A 419 -15.77 -5.60 -22.03
N ASP A 420 -16.06 -6.67 -21.29
CA ASP A 420 -17.34 -7.37 -21.32
C ASP A 420 -18.52 -6.45 -20.91
N SER A 421 -18.27 -5.59 -19.94
CA SER A 421 -19.26 -4.58 -19.50
C SER A 421 -19.50 -3.54 -20.59
N ILE A 422 -18.46 -3.05 -21.25
CA ILE A 422 -18.58 -2.13 -22.40
C ILE A 422 -19.34 -2.84 -23.54
N ALA A 423 -19.02 -4.08 -23.88
CA ALA A 423 -19.73 -4.84 -24.89
C ALA A 423 -21.22 -5.04 -24.54
N THR A 424 -21.52 -5.23 -23.27
CA THR A 424 -22.90 -5.31 -22.76
C THR A 424 -23.62 -3.96 -22.86
N LEU A 425 -22.94 -2.87 -22.55
CA LEU A 425 -23.47 -1.51 -22.69
C LEU A 425 -23.80 -1.22 -24.16
N LEU A 426 -22.86 -1.49 -25.07
CA LEU A 426 -23.04 -1.23 -26.52
C LEU A 426 -24.30 -1.88 -27.07
N LYS A 427 -24.66 -3.09 -26.64
CA LYS A 427 -25.88 -3.81 -27.07
C LYS A 427 -27.17 -3.16 -26.58
N ARG A 428 -27.10 -2.17 -25.67
CA ARG A 428 -28.26 -1.52 -25.04
C ARG A 428 -28.41 -0.05 -25.43
N LEU A 429 -27.46 0.47 -26.20
CA LEU A 429 -27.50 1.85 -26.67
C LEU A 429 -28.63 2.06 -27.67
N ASP A 430 -29.36 3.15 -27.55
CA ASP A 430 -30.19 3.66 -28.60
C ASP A 430 -29.32 4.46 -29.58
N LEU A 431 -29.04 3.88 -30.74
CA LEU A 431 -28.23 4.47 -31.80
C LEU A 431 -29.06 4.97 -32.95
N SER A 432 -30.40 5.12 -32.78
CA SER A 432 -31.31 5.53 -33.84
C SER A 432 -31.03 6.94 -34.39
N GLY A 433 -30.25 7.74 -33.66
CA GLY A 433 -29.78 9.07 -34.11
C GLY A 433 -28.55 9.05 -35.01
N PHE A 434 -28.00 7.86 -35.33
CA PHE A 434 -26.83 7.70 -36.20
C PHE A 434 -27.16 6.88 -37.43
N ASP A 435 -26.41 7.09 -38.52
CA ASP A 435 -26.50 6.25 -39.71
C ASP A 435 -25.85 4.87 -39.43
N PRO A 436 -26.40 3.75 -39.91
CA PRO A 436 -25.79 2.43 -39.78
C PRO A 436 -24.35 2.33 -40.31
N GLU A 437 -23.96 3.17 -41.25
CA GLU A 437 -22.60 3.22 -41.81
C GLU A 437 -21.64 4.11 -41.01
N ASP A 438 -22.14 4.80 -39.97
CA ASP A 438 -21.32 5.67 -39.14
C ASP A 438 -20.37 4.87 -38.26
N GLN A 439 -19.12 5.31 -38.19
CA GLN A 439 -18.17 4.86 -37.20
C GLN A 439 -18.33 5.68 -35.90
N LEU A 440 -18.54 4.98 -34.81
CA LEU A 440 -18.85 5.62 -33.52
C LEU A 440 -17.76 5.36 -32.48
N LEU A 441 -17.57 6.30 -31.59
CA LEU A 441 -16.76 6.14 -30.38
C LEU A 441 -17.64 6.25 -29.15
N LEU A 442 -17.52 5.29 -28.24
CA LEU A 442 -18.10 5.34 -26.90
C LEU A 442 -17.07 5.94 -25.94
N LEU A 443 -17.39 7.07 -25.33
CA LEU A 443 -16.61 7.71 -24.31
C LEU A 443 -17.25 7.42 -22.95
N HIS A 444 -16.55 6.72 -22.04
CA HIS A 444 -17.03 6.37 -20.71
C HIS A 444 -16.30 7.17 -19.65
N ASN A 445 -17.05 7.79 -18.74
CA ASN A 445 -16.54 8.51 -17.57
C ASN A 445 -16.82 7.71 -16.29
N PRO A 446 -15.82 7.02 -15.70
CA PRO A 446 -16.02 6.28 -14.45
C PRO A 446 -16.01 7.17 -13.20
N GLN A 447 -15.75 8.49 -13.33
CA GLN A 447 -15.66 9.41 -12.19
C GLN A 447 -17.04 9.80 -11.66
N PRO A 448 -17.15 10.08 -10.34
CA PRO A 448 -18.43 10.52 -9.72
C PRO A 448 -18.80 11.97 -10.03
N ARG A 449 -18.14 12.61 -10.98
CA ARG A 449 -18.37 13.98 -11.43
C ARG A 449 -18.37 14.07 -12.95
N PRO A 450 -19.07 15.04 -13.57
CA PRO A 450 -18.92 15.29 -15.00
C PRO A 450 -17.46 15.66 -15.33
N VAL A 451 -17.01 15.25 -16.52
CA VAL A 451 -15.67 15.57 -17.02
C VAL A 451 -15.76 16.16 -18.42
N SER A 452 -14.83 17.05 -18.73
CA SER A 452 -14.59 17.56 -20.08
C SER A 452 -13.07 17.73 -20.21
N GLU A 453 -12.43 16.84 -20.95
CA GLU A 453 -10.98 16.70 -20.93
C GLU A 453 -10.44 16.49 -22.36
N VAL A 454 -9.17 16.84 -22.54
CA VAL A 454 -8.41 16.41 -23.72
C VAL A 454 -7.84 15.03 -23.42
N ILE A 455 -8.26 14.05 -24.21
CA ILE A 455 -7.79 12.65 -24.12
C ILE A 455 -7.04 12.24 -25.39
N LYS A 456 -6.09 11.32 -25.24
CA LYS A 456 -5.41 10.70 -26.37
C LYS A 456 -6.12 9.39 -26.71
N VAL A 457 -6.55 9.24 -27.98
CA VAL A 457 -7.26 8.05 -28.45
C VAL A 457 -6.63 7.52 -29.73
N ALA A 458 -6.78 6.20 -29.99
CA ALA A 458 -6.48 5.58 -31.24
C ALA A 458 -7.81 5.19 -31.94
N VAL A 459 -7.95 5.54 -33.18
CA VAL A 459 -9.14 5.26 -34.02
C VAL A 459 -8.72 4.57 -35.28
N ASP A 460 -9.25 3.37 -35.48
CA ASP A 460 -8.94 2.57 -36.66
C ASP A 460 -9.96 2.85 -37.78
N THR A 461 -9.48 3.11 -38.99
CA THR A 461 -10.32 3.22 -40.18
C THR A 461 -9.92 2.14 -41.18
N PRO A 462 -10.86 1.58 -41.97
CA PRO A 462 -10.51 0.60 -42.99
C PRO A 462 -9.51 1.17 -44.01
N GLN A 463 -8.39 0.46 -44.21
CA GLN A 463 -7.30 0.92 -45.08
C GLN A 463 -7.76 1.18 -46.52
N GLU A 464 -8.74 0.43 -46.99
CA GLU A 464 -9.34 0.58 -48.31
C GLU A 464 -10.05 1.93 -48.52
N LYS A 465 -10.51 2.56 -47.44
CA LYS A 465 -11.11 3.90 -47.48
C LYS A 465 -10.06 5.04 -47.59
N ASN A 466 -8.79 4.71 -47.43
CA ASN A 466 -7.65 5.64 -47.50
C ASN A 466 -7.90 6.98 -46.79
N VAL A 467 -8.34 6.89 -45.55
CA VAL A 467 -8.64 8.07 -44.69
C VAL A 467 -7.33 8.69 -44.22
N TRP A 468 -7.14 9.97 -44.48
CA TRP A 468 -5.89 10.67 -44.13
C TRP A 468 -5.93 11.37 -42.79
N ALA A 469 -7.09 11.87 -42.43
CA ALA A 469 -7.34 12.50 -41.14
C ALA A 469 -8.78 12.22 -40.71
N ILE A 470 -9.02 12.26 -39.40
CA ILE A 470 -10.34 12.08 -38.84
C ILE A 470 -10.79 13.35 -38.11
N GLY A 471 -12.10 13.60 -38.16
CA GLY A 471 -12.80 14.49 -37.27
C GLY A 471 -13.69 13.71 -36.31
N VAL A 472 -14.23 14.36 -35.32
CA VAL A 472 -15.22 13.81 -34.38
C VAL A 472 -16.34 14.81 -34.19
N ALA A 473 -17.57 14.34 -34.16
CA ALA A 473 -18.74 15.19 -33.94
C ALA A 473 -19.72 14.58 -32.93
N GLU A 474 -20.46 15.43 -32.24
CA GLU A 474 -21.63 15.04 -31.43
C GLU A 474 -22.72 14.41 -32.32
N ALA A 475 -23.71 13.77 -31.70
CA ALA A 475 -24.85 13.18 -32.44
C ALA A 475 -25.65 14.17 -33.26
N ASP A 476 -25.70 15.45 -32.84
CA ASP A 476 -26.35 16.54 -33.58
C ASP A 476 -25.49 17.14 -34.70
N GLY A 477 -24.30 16.61 -34.92
CA GLY A 477 -23.33 17.06 -35.91
C GLY A 477 -22.42 18.19 -35.45
N THR A 478 -22.51 18.66 -34.19
CA THR A 478 -21.60 19.66 -33.63
C THR A 478 -20.18 19.11 -33.60
N PRO A 479 -19.19 19.75 -34.26
CA PRO A 479 -17.84 19.24 -34.31
C PRO A 479 -17.14 19.37 -32.95
N LEU A 480 -16.41 18.33 -32.55
CA LEU A 480 -15.46 18.34 -31.44
C LEU A 480 -14.06 18.65 -31.95
N GLU A 481 -13.27 19.31 -31.13
CA GLU A 481 -11.90 19.64 -31.52
C GLU A 481 -11.03 18.37 -31.51
N VAL A 482 -10.27 18.16 -32.58
CA VAL A 482 -9.36 17.05 -32.76
C VAL A 482 -7.99 17.55 -33.20
N GLN A 483 -6.94 17.01 -32.62
CA GLN A 483 -5.56 17.24 -33.03
C GLN A 483 -4.94 15.91 -33.50
N GLN A 484 -4.65 15.80 -34.79
CA GLN A 484 -3.96 14.62 -35.36
C GLN A 484 -2.52 14.55 -34.85
N ILE A 485 -2.09 13.37 -34.40
CA ILE A 485 -0.71 13.10 -33.97
C ILE A 485 0.02 12.28 -35.04
N SER A 486 -0.49 11.11 -35.35
CA SER A 486 0.06 10.22 -36.39
C SER A 486 -1.02 9.39 -37.05
N ARG A 487 -0.67 8.78 -38.16
CA ARG A 487 -1.42 7.74 -38.85
C ARG A 487 -0.45 6.60 -39.15
N ASP A 488 -0.74 5.41 -38.72
CA ASP A 488 0.11 4.25 -38.87
C ASP A 488 -0.67 3.10 -39.50
N GLU A 489 -0.07 2.37 -40.42
CA GLU A 489 -0.64 1.12 -40.92
C GLU A 489 -0.63 0.07 -39.81
N HIS A 490 -1.77 -0.59 -39.61
CA HIS A 490 -1.95 -1.55 -38.53
C HIS A 490 -2.82 -2.74 -38.98
N THR A 491 -2.66 -3.87 -38.31
CA THR A 491 -3.55 -5.03 -38.47
C THR A 491 -4.38 -5.20 -37.22
N GLN A 492 -5.69 -5.01 -37.32
CA GLN A 492 -6.62 -5.21 -36.21
C GLN A 492 -7.21 -6.61 -36.30
N PRO A 493 -6.92 -7.50 -35.33
CA PRO A 493 -7.63 -8.79 -35.28
C PRO A 493 -9.06 -8.55 -34.80
N VAL A 494 -10.01 -9.08 -35.53
CA VAL A 494 -11.44 -9.11 -35.16
C VAL A 494 -11.82 -10.53 -34.82
N HIS A 495 -12.30 -10.73 -33.59
CA HIS A 495 -12.68 -12.02 -33.05
C HIS A 495 -14.19 -12.24 -33.25
N ASP A 496 -14.53 -13.24 -34.07
CA ASP A 496 -15.88 -13.78 -34.17
C ASP A 496 -15.97 -15.03 -33.29
N ILE A 497 -17.00 -15.11 -32.45
CA ILE A 497 -17.18 -16.21 -31.48
C ILE A 497 -17.36 -17.56 -32.18
N GLU A 498 -17.86 -17.56 -33.45
CA GLU A 498 -18.08 -18.74 -34.26
C GLU A 498 -16.93 -19.06 -35.22
N ALA A 499 -15.91 -18.17 -35.26
CA ALA A 499 -14.77 -18.32 -36.16
C ALA A 499 -13.46 -17.94 -35.44
N ARG A 500 -12.33 -18.33 -36.04
CA ARG A 500 -11.03 -17.85 -35.62
C ARG A 500 -10.89 -16.34 -35.87
N PRO A 501 -10.03 -15.62 -35.11
CA PRO A 501 -9.78 -14.21 -35.37
C PRO A 501 -9.33 -13.95 -36.81
N TRP A 502 -9.89 -12.91 -37.42
CA TRP A 502 -9.53 -12.44 -38.73
C TRP A 502 -8.73 -11.16 -38.68
N PRO A 503 -7.63 -11.03 -39.43
CA PRO A 503 -6.88 -9.80 -39.51
C PRO A 503 -7.55 -8.83 -40.51
N PHE A 504 -7.79 -7.60 -40.04
CA PHE A 504 -8.21 -6.50 -40.90
C PHE A 504 -7.09 -5.48 -41.03
N SER A 505 -6.78 -5.05 -42.25
CA SER A 505 -5.86 -3.97 -42.51
C SER A 505 -6.56 -2.64 -42.23
N VAL A 506 -6.00 -1.87 -41.31
CA VAL A 506 -6.54 -0.57 -40.90
C VAL A 506 -5.46 0.50 -40.90
N ASP A 507 -5.89 1.74 -41.07
CA ASP A 507 -5.11 2.91 -40.76
C ASP A 507 -5.47 3.35 -39.33
N ARG A 508 -4.51 3.31 -38.45
CA ARG A 508 -4.67 3.73 -37.04
C ARG A 508 -4.30 5.18 -36.90
N HIS A 509 -5.29 5.98 -36.57
CA HIS A 509 -5.12 7.41 -36.28
C HIS A 509 -4.93 7.63 -34.81
N HIS A 510 -3.81 8.20 -34.41
CA HIS A 510 -3.59 8.68 -33.06
C HIS A 510 -3.96 10.15 -32.99
N VAL A 511 -4.90 10.51 -32.12
CA VAL A 511 -5.39 11.87 -32.00
C VAL A 511 -5.53 12.31 -30.54
N TYR A 512 -5.42 13.60 -30.28
CA TYR A 512 -6.00 14.21 -29.11
C TYR A 512 -7.42 14.65 -29.44
N LEU A 513 -8.36 14.35 -28.55
CA LEU A 513 -9.77 14.69 -28.67
C LEU A 513 -10.23 15.48 -27.45
N GLN A 514 -10.83 16.66 -27.68
CA GLN A 514 -11.59 17.32 -26.65
C GLN A 514 -12.97 16.65 -26.52
N THR A 515 -13.20 15.99 -25.38
CA THR A 515 -14.38 15.11 -25.21
C THR A 515 -15.72 15.86 -25.15
N GLY A 516 -15.70 17.17 -24.89
CA GLY A 516 -16.89 17.85 -24.37
C GLY A 516 -17.33 17.24 -23.03
N THR A 517 -18.50 17.60 -22.54
CA THR A 517 -18.96 17.10 -21.22
C THR A 517 -19.46 15.68 -21.31
N ILE A 518 -18.90 14.79 -20.47
CA ILE A 518 -19.37 13.41 -20.24
C ILE A 518 -19.97 13.37 -18.82
N PRO A 519 -21.21 12.86 -18.63
CA PRO A 519 -21.86 12.83 -17.31
C PRO A 519 -21.08 12.00 -16.28
N ALA A 520 -21.34 12.27 -15.00
CA ALA A 520 -20.78 11.49 -13.87
C ALA A 520 -21.23 10.02 -13.94
N GLY A 521 -20.27 9.08 -13.85
CA GLY A 521 -20.56 7.65 -13.94
C GLY A 521 -21.27 7.24 -15.22
N GLY A 522 -21.12 8.02 -16.29
CA GLY A 522 -21.91 7.92 -17.50
C GLY A 522 -21.08 7.79 -18.77
N TYR A 523 -21.74 7.92 -19.89
CA TYR A 523 -21.10 7.79 -21.19
C TYR A 523 -21.64 8.81 -22.19
N LYS A 524 -20.93 8.93 -23.32
CA LYS A 524 -21.34 9.68 -24.49
C LYS A 524 -20.94 8.91 -25.74
N VAL A 525 -21.78 8.94 -26.77
CA VAL A 525 -21.47 8.41 -28.11
C VAL A 525 -21.21 9.57 -29.04
N VAL A 526 -20.12 9.50 -29.79
CA VAL A 526 -19.73 10.50 -30.78
C VAL A 526 -19.42 9.83 -32.12
N LYS A 527 -19.59 10.56 -33.20
CA LYS A 527 -19.39 10.09 -34.57
C LYS A 527 -17.98 10.46 -35.05
N VAL A 528 -17.28 9.49 -35.64
CA VAL A 528 -16.04 9.74 -36.38
C VAL A 528 -16.39 10.20 -37.80
N THR A 529 -15.82 11.31 -38.20
CA THR A 529 -15.93 11.85 -39.54
C THR A 529 -14.60 11.67 -40.26
N HIS A 530 -14.69 11.37 -41.58
CA HIS A 530 -13.52 11.27 -42.41
C HIS A 530 -13.25 12.61 -43.07
N GLU A 531 -12.14 13.23 -42.71
CA GLU A 531 -11.70 14.44 -43.38
C GLU A 531 -11.27 14.12 -44.82
N ALA A 532 -11.84 14.87 -45.76
CA ALA A 532 -11.49 14.71 -47.16
C ALA A 532 -10.00 15.06 -47.39
N ASN A 533 -9.44 14.56 -48.45
CA ASN A 533 -8.04 14.59 -48.92
C ASN A 533 -7.33 15.98 -48.91
N TYR A 534 -7.69 16.86 -48.03
CA TYR A 534 -7.15 18.21 -47.91
C TYR A 534 -5.60 18.25 -47.79
N TRP A 535 -5.01 17.21 -47.20
CA TRP A 535 -3.59 17.13 -46.96
C TRP A 535 -2.71 16.80 -48.20
N ARG A 536 -3.29 16.19 -49.24
CA ARG A 536 -2.52 15.85 -50.44
C ARG A 536 -2.12 17.09 -51.25
N GLU A 537 -2.95 18.09 -51.26
CA GLU A 537 -2.67 19.35 -51.96
C GLU A 537 -1.70 20.24 -51.16
N GLU A 538 -1.80 20.25 -49.82
CA GLU A 538 -0.90 21.00 -48.94
C GLU A 538 0.53 20.45 -48.89
N GLN A 539 0.74 19.14 -49.08
CA GLN A 539 2.09 18.54 -49.08
C GLN A 539 2.99 19.03 -50.20
N TRP A 540 2.44 19.48 -51.30
CA TRP A 540 3.21 19.98 -52.46
C TRP A 540 3.74 21.41 -52.25
N TRP A 541 3.22 22.13 -51.30
CA TRP A 541 3.57 23.52 -51.05
C TRP A 541 4.03 23.73 -49.61
N PRO A 542 5.36 23.61 -49.32
CA PRO A 542 5.89 23.79 -47.96
C PRO A 542 5.58 25.15 -47.34
N SER A 543 5.22 26.16 -48.15
CA SER A 543 4.82 27.50 -47.73
C SER A 543 3.38 27.61 -47.20
N MET A 544 2.55 26.58 -47.44
CA MET A 544 1.15 26.52 -47.00
C MET A 544 0.95 25.74 -45.70
N ARG A 545 1.94 25.66 -44.83
CA ARG A 545 1.78 25.04 -43.52
C ARG A 545 0.67 25.73 -42.74
N LYS A 546 -0.18 24.92 -42.07
CA LYS A 546 -1.19 25.42 -41.12
C LYS A 546 -0.51 26.41 -40.16
N SER A 547 -1.19 27.50 -39.85
CA SER A 547 -0.76 28.42 -38.80
C SER A 547 -0.56 27.64 -37.49
N THR A 548 0.55 27.87 -36.85
CA THR A 548 0.83 27.33 -35.50
C THR A 548 0.52 28.37 -34.43
N ALA A 549 -0.18 29.44 -34.77
CA ALA A 549 -0.44 30.56 -33.88
C ALA A 549 -1.24 30.18 -32.62
N ASP A 550 -2.05 29.11 -32.73
CA ASP A 550 -2.89 28.63 -31.63
C ASP A 550 -2.29 27.40 -30.91
N ASN A 551 -1.07 27.01 -31.25
CA ASN A 551 -0.43 25.88 -30.60
C ASN A 551 0.00 26.24 -29.16
N ILE A 552 -0.19 25.27 -28.27
CA ILE A 552 0.20 25.39 -26.84
C ILE A 552 1.70 25.44 -26.66
N GLY A 553 2.45 24.73 -27.53
CA GLY A 553 3.92 24.76 -27.55
C GLY A 553 4.44 25.94 -28.36
N GLU A 554 4.96 26.95 -27.68
CA GLU A 554 5.55 28.12 -28.32
C GLU A 554 6.99 27.91 -28.79
N SER A 555 7.70 27.03 -28.07
CA SER A 555 9.08 26.66 -28.42
C SER A 555 9.44 25.32 -27.76
N ALA A 556 10.66 24.82 -28.02
CA ALA A 556 11.18 23.65 -27.33
C ALA A 556 11.28 23.80 -25.79
N HIS A 557 11.16 25.03 -25.30
CA HIS A 557 11.31 25.35 -23.88
C HIS A 557 10.06 25.94 -23.24
N GLN A 558 8.98 26.19 -24.01
CA GLN A 558 7.81 26.89 -23.50
C GLN A 558 6.52 26.26 -23.95
N LEU A 559 5.64 26.00 -22.97
CA LEU A 559 4.22 25.67 -23.17
C LEU A 559 3.36 26.74 -22.52
N GLU A 560 2.25 27.10 -23.19
CA GLU A 560 1.32 28.07 -22.65
C GLU A 560 -0.12 27.77 -23.09
N ASN A 561 -1.05 27.78 -22.14
CA ASN A 561 -2.48 27.75 -22.39
C ASN A 561 -3.18 28.97 -21.75
N GLU A 562 -4.50 28.94 -21.61
CA GLU A 562 -5.29 30.05 -21.06
C GLU A 562 -4.94 30.36 -19.59
N PHE A 563 -4.50 29.33 -18.83
CA PHE A 563 -4.32 29.39 -17.38
C PHE A 563 -2.87 29.34 -16.93
N LEU A 564 -2.05 28.58 -17.63
CA LEU A 564 -0.70 28.26 -17.21
C LEU A 564 0.34 28.60 -18.30
N LYS A 565 1.51 29.01 -17.84
CA LYS A 565 2.72 29.10 -18.65
C LYS A 565 3.85 28.33 -18.00
N VAL A 566 4.51 27.51 -18.78
CA VAL A 566 5.66 26.68 -18.37
C VAL A 566 6.88 27.10 -19.15
N VAL A 567 7.98 27.36 -18.46
CA VAL A 567 9.28 27.64 -19.09
C VAL A 567 10.32 26.68 -18.54
N VAL A 568 10.89 25.82 -19.39
CA VAL A 568 11.90 24.82 -19.02
C VAL A 568 13.28 25.45 -19.04
N ASN A 569 14.02 25.27 -17.96
CA ASN A 569 15.39 25.74 -17.77
C ASN A 569 16.41 24.74 -18.36
N PRO A 570 17.65 25.18 -18.68
CA PRO A 570 18.68 24.32 -19.28
C PRO A 570 19.08 23.10 -18.43
N ASP A 571 18.84 23.17 -17.11
CA ASP A 571 19.11 22.07 -16.16
C ASP A 571 17.95 21.07 -16.03
N GLY A 572 16.89 21.24 -16.85
CA GLY A 572 15.72 20.37 -16.84
C GLY A 572 14.67 20.70 -15.77
N THR A 573 14.91 21.65 -14.89
CA THR A 573 13.88 22.22 -14.04
C THR A 573 12.95 23.10 -14.86
N PHE A 574 11.80 23.49 -14.32
CA PHE A 574 10.92 24.43 -15.00
C PHE A 574 10.28 25.44 -14.05
N ASN A 575 9.92 26.57 -14.62
CA ASN A 575 9.13 27.61 -13.95
C ASN A 575 7.68 27.49 -14.38
N LEU A 576 6.77 27.48 -13.41
CA LEU A 576 5.33 27.44 -13.64
C LEU A 576 4.71 28.78 -13.25
N THR A 577 4.04 29.44 -14.19
CA THR A 577 3.28 30.66 -13.95
C THR A 577 1.79 30.35 -13.95
N ASP A 578 1.10 30.70 -12.88
CA ASP A 578 -0.35 30.81 -12.85
C ASP A 578 -0.75 32.17 -13.40
N LYS A 579 -1.36 32.20 -14.58
CA LYS A 579 -1.73 33.43 -15.28
C LYS A 579 -2.88 34.18 -14.59
N SER A 580 -3.68 33.48 -13.78
CA SER A 580 -4.81 34.10 -13.07
C SER A 580 -4.35 34.98 -11.90
N THR A 581 -3.26 34.59 -11.25
CA THR A 581 -2.67 35.27 -10.10
C THR A 581 -1.39 36.03 -10.42
N GLY A 582 -0.74 35.70 -11.55
CA GLY A 582 0.59 36.18 -11.92
C GLY A 582 1.73 35.54 -11.09
N ARG A 583 1.42 34.58 -10.25
CA ARG A 583 2.41 33.88 -9.42
C ARG A 583 3.32 33.00 -10.26
N VAL A 584 4.61 33.06 -9.99
CA VAL A 584 5.61 32.20 -10.62
C VAL A 584 6.24 31.29 -9.56
N ILE A 585 6.13 29.99 -9.75
CA ILE A 585 6.83 28.98 -8.96
C ILE A 585 8.05 28.57 -9.76
N LYS A 586 9.25 28.77 -9.19
CA LYS A 586 10.51 28.56 -9.90
C LYS A 586 11.12 27.20 -9.59
N ASP A 587 11.94 26.72 -10.52
CA ASP A 587 12.84 25.57 -10.37
C ASP A 587 12.14 24.30 -9.91
N MET A 588 10.92 24.08 -10.37
CA MET A 588 10.16 22.84 -10.11
C MET A 588 10.84 21.65 -10.79
N HIS A 589 10.65 20.47 -10.20
CA HIS A 589 11.09 19.21 -10.79
C HIS A 589 12.60 18.95 -10.74
N ALA A 590 13.35 19.56 -9.82
CA ALA A 590 14.72 19.13 -9.56
C ALA A 590 14.73 17.70 -8.98
N ILE A 591 15.65 16.87 -9.44
CA ILE A 591 15.88 15.52 -8.92
C ILE A 591 17.08 15.57 -7.99
N GLU A 592 16.94 15.02 -6.80
CA GLU A 592 18.03 14.87 -5.84
C GLU A 592 18.31 13.40 -5.56
N ASP A 593 19.56 13.05 -5.59
CA ASP A 593 20.10 11.75 -5.23
C ASP A 593 20.94 11.85 -3.97
N GLU A 594 20.70 10.98 -3.01
CA GLU A 594 21.48 10.87 -1.79
C GLU A 594 21.69 9.40 -1.41
N GLY A 595 22.69 9.13 -0.57
CA GLY A 595 22.98 7.77 -0.11
C GLY A 595 21.92 7.25 0.85
N ASP A 596 21.67 5.94 0.81
CA ASP A 596 20.88 5.20 1.76
C ASP A 596 21.61 3.92 2.14
N THR A 597 22.19 3.88 3.33
CA THR A 597 22.89 2.72 3.88
C THR A 597 22.00 1.87 4.80
N GLY A 598 20.69 2.17 4.80
CA GLY A 598 19.68 1.40 5.52
C GLY A 598 19.36 0.07 4.86
N ASP A 599 18.17 -0.38 5.14
CA ASP A 599 17.60 -1.58 4.55
C ASP A 599 16.23 -1.28 3.91
N TYR A 600 15.45 -2.29 3.58
CA TYR A 600 14.11 -2.11 3.01
C TYR A 600 13.12 -1.40 3.97
N TRP A 601 13.43 -1.38 5.25
CA TRP A 601 12.57 -0.91 6.32
C TRP A 601 12.88 0.52 6.75
N ALA A 602 14.15 0.87 6.83
CA ALA A 602 14.61 2.12 7.40
C ALA A 602 15.67 2.80 6.51
N TYR A 603 15.50 4.10 6.33
CA TYR A 603 16.50 4.96 5.71
C TYR A 603 17.58 5.32 6.73
N TYR A 604 18.84 5.17 6.32
CA TYR A 604 20.00 5.69 7.05
C TYR A 604 20.93 6.44 6.11
N ALA A 605 21.14 7.70 6.39
CA ALA A 605 22.14 8.48 5.66
C ALA A 605 23.54 7.89 5.90
N PRO A 606 24.38 7.75 4.88
CA PRO A 606 25.79 7.39 5.07
C PRO A 606 26.52 8.43 5.90
N TYR A 607 27.61 8.01 6.56
CA TYR A 607 28.43 8.91 7.40
C TYR A 607 28.88 10.19 6.68
N ASN A 608 29.16 10.10 5.38
CA ASN A 608 29.52 11.22 4.55
C ASN A 608 28.51 11.34 3.39
N ASN A 609 27.28 11.71 3.73
CA ASN A 609 26.20 11.80 2.76
C ASN A 609 26.41 13.04 1.86
N GLN A 610 26.49 12.79 0.56
CA GLN A 610 26.51 13.81 -0.47
C GLN A 610 25.19 13.79 -1.21
N VAL A 611 24.48 14.92 -1.21
CA VAL A 611 23.30 15.13 -2.03
C VAL A 611 23.74 15.66 -3.40
N ILE A 612 23.35 14.96 -4.45
CA ILE A 612 23.64 15.33 -5.85
C ILE A 612 22.32 15.78 -6.49
N SER A 613 22.30 17.01 -6.99
CA SER A 613 21.10 17.58 -7.61
C SER A 613 21.23 17.60 -9.13
N SER A 614 20.13 17.34 -9.84
CA SER A 614 20.04 17.47 -11.30
C SER A 614 20.38 18.88 -11.79
N ARG A 615 20.26 19.88 -10.94
CA ARG A 615 20.66 21.27 -11.23
C ARG A 615 22.14 21.44 -11.56
N GLY A 616 22.99 20.46 -11.21
CA GLY A 616 24.40 20.41 -11.57
C GLY A 616 24.69 19.87 -12.97
N PHE A 617 23.65 19.49 -13.73
CA PHE A 617 23.78 18.84 -15.04
C PHE A 617 22.99 19.59 -16.09
N ASN A 618 23.45 19.48 -17.36
CA ASN A 618 22.69 19.98 -18.49
C ASN A 618 21.71 18.95 -18.98
N SER A 619 20.53 19.41 -19.42
CA SER A 619 19.48 18.56 -19.95
C SER A 619 19.31 18.78 -21.45
N ARG A 620 19.02 17.71 -22.16
CA ARG A 620 18.51 17.77 -23.54
C ARG A 620 17.02 18.02 -23.48
N ILE A 621 16.55 19.05 -24.21
CA ILE A 621 15.15 19.48 -24.17
C ILE A 621 14.64 19.54 -25.62
N TRP A 622 13.44 19.01 -25.86
CA TRP A 622 12.81 19.02 -27.18
C TRP A 622 11.29 19.13 -27.06
N LEU A 623 10.68 19.69 -28.10
CA LEU A 623 9.24 19.64 -28.25
C LEU A 623 8.87 18.28 -28.83
N GLU A 624 8.06 17.50 -28.10
CA GLU A 624 7.69 16.12 -28.48
C GLU A 624 6.40 16.10 -29.28
N ASP A 625 5.33 16.70 -28.75
CA ASP A 625 4.06 16.92 -29.42
C ASP A 625 3.72 18.39 -29.40
N ASN A 626 3.08 18.91 -30.46
CA ASN A 626 2.61 20.28 -30.47
C ASN A 626 1.33 20.45 -31.29
N GLY A 627 0.40 21.17 -30.74
CA GLY A 627 -0.87 21.52 -31.39
C GLY A 627 -1.78 22.34 -30.50
N PRO A 628 -3.00 22.62 -30.99
CA PRO A 628 -3.94 23.49 -30.27
C PRO A 628 -4.61 22.82 -29.06
N LEU A 629 -4.65 21.48 -28.99
CA LEU A 629 -5.27 20.79 -27.85
C LEU A 629 -4.26 20.30 -26.82
N SER A 630 -3.08 19.92 -27.26
CA SER A 630 -2.05 19.35 -26.37
C SER A 630 -0.66 19.63 -26.93
N ALA A 631 0.25 19.98 -26.04
CA ALA A 631 1.68 20.00 -26.36
C ALA A 631 2.50 19.40 -25.21
N SER A 632 3.63 18.84 -25.58
CA SER A 632 4.55 18.20 -24.61
C SER A 632 5.99 18.56 -24.88
N ILE A 633 6.74 18.75 -23.80
CA ILE A 633 8.20 18.90 -23.84
C ILE A 633 8.82 17.66 -23.21
N GLY A 634 9.76 17.02 -23.93
CA GLY A 634 10.62 15.99 -23.41
C GLY A 634 11.90 16.59 -22.81
N ILE A 635 12.34 16.07 -21.68
CA ILE A 635 13.53 16.48 -20.96
C ILE A 635 14.34 15.23 -20.64
N GLU A 636 15.58 15.14 -21.11
CA GLU A 636 16.50 14.06 -20.78
C GLU A 636 17.66 14.64 -19.96
N THR A 637 17.84 14.14 -18.75
CA THR A 637 18.95 14.47 -17.86
C THR A 637 19.74 13.21 -17.54
N ILE A 638 21.06 13.26 -17.67
CA ILE A 638 21.96 12.16 -17.26
C ILE A 638 22.74 12.64 -16.05
N MET A 639 22.42 12.08 -14.89
CA MET A 639 23.12 12.36 -13.63
C MET A 639 24.20 11.31 -13.41
N GLN A 640 25.44 11.74 -13.15
CA GLN A 640 26.49 10.86 -12.67
C GLN A 640 26.43 10.78 -11.16
N ILE A 641 26.10 9.61 -10.64
CA ILE A 641 25.90 9.37 -9.22
C ILE A 641 26.74 8.19 -8.74
N PRO A 642 27.09 8.11 -7.44
CA PRO A 642 27.81 6.97 -6.88
C PRO A 642 27.07 5.65 -7.13
N ALA A 643 27.81 4.64 -7.57
CA ALA A 643 27.27 3.36 -8.00
C ALA A 643 26.61 2.57 -6.84
N LYS A 644 27.11 2.74 -5.61
CA LYS A 644 26.68 2.02 -4.42
C LYS A 644 27.23 2.66 -3.15
N ALA A 645 26.86 2.12 -1.98
CA ALA A 645 27.62 2.34 -0.76
C ALA A 645 28.79 1.34 -0.63
N GLU A 646 29.87 1.80 -0.01
CA GLU A 646 31.00 0.99 0.41
C GLU A 646 31.02 0.90 1.92
N TYR A 647 31.08 -0.32 2.41
CA TYR A 647 31.15 -0.61 3.84
C TYR A 647 32.56 -1.05 4.20
N GLY A 648 33.10 -0.54 5.30
CA GLY A 648 34.36 -1.01 5.88
C GLY A 648 34.24 -2.42 6.48
N GLU A 649 35.06 -2.73 7.44
CA GLU A 649 34.98 -4.02 8.16
C GLU A 649 33.65 -4.22 8.90
N VAL A 650 33.02 -3.12 9.31
CA VAL A 650 31.69 -3.12 9.94
C VAL A 650 30.64 -2.87 8.89
N LYS A 651 29.94 -3.91 8.45
CA LYS A 651 28.79 -3.83 7.54
C LYS A 651 27.52 -3.45 8.31
N TYR A 652 27.49 -2.26 8.91
CA TYR A 652 26.38 -1.83 9.73
C TYR A 652 25.72 -0.57 9.17
N GLN A 653 24.43 -0.45 9.38
CA GLN A 653 23.62 0.69 9.00
C GLN A 653 24.24 2.01 9.49
N GLY A 654 24.39 2.98 8.60
CA GLY A 654 24.96 4.28 8.90
C GLY A 654 26.50 4.36 8.86
N TYR A 655 27.21 3.25 8.72
CA TYR A 655 28.68 3.24 8.61
C TYR A 655 29.20 3.13 7.18
N GLY A 656 28.32 3.03 6.20
CA GLY A 656 28.68 3.06 4.81
C GLY A 656 29.02 4.48 4.34
N LYS A 657 29.86 4.58 3.31
CA LYS A 657 30.11 5.82 2.55
C LYS A 657 29.73 5.59 1.09
N ARG A 658 29.37 6.65 0.39
CA ARG A 658 29.13 6.56 -1.05
C ARG A 658 30.42 6.25 -1.80
N SER A 659 30.34 5.34 -2.80
CA SER A 659 31.51 4.95 -3.60
C SER A 659 32.02 6.12 -4.45
N GLN A 660 33.31 6.03 -4.84
CA GLN A 660 33.91 6.95 -5.82
C GLN A 660 33.58 6.54 -7.27
N ASP A 661 33.17 5.26 -7.47
CA ASP A 661 32.74 4.79 -8.78
C ASP A 661 31.36 5.40 -9.09
N LEU A 662 31.23 5.99 -10.27
CA LEU A 662 30.04 6.65 -10.74
C LEU A 662 29.32 5.80 -11.78
N VAL A 663 28.00 5.90 -11.81
CA VAL A 663 27.13 5.35 -12.86
C VAL A 663 26.21 6.45 -13.39
N ASP A 664 25.83 6.31 -14.66
CA ASP A 664 24.87 7.20 -15.28
C ASP A 664 23.45 6.79 -14.89
N MET A 665 22.74 7.67 -14.24
CA MET A 665 21.30 7.58 -14.01
C MET A 665 20.60 8.46 -15.06
N LYS A 666 19.98 7.81 -16.04
CA LYS A 666 19.23 8.49 -17.10
C LYS A 666 17.80 8.76 -16.64
N ILE A 667 17.40 10.01 -16.71
CA ILE A 667 16.07 10.49 -16.35
C ILE A 667 15.42 11.08 -17.58
N ILE A 668 14.22 10.62 -17.92
CA ILE A 668 13.40 11.19 -18.99
C ILE A 668 12.11 11.68 -18.37
N SER A 669 11.84 12.97 -18.51
CA SER A 669 10.60 13.59 -18.06
C SER A 669 9.83 14.15 -19.25
N LYS A 670 8.53 13.89 -19.28
CA LYS A 670 7.60 14.47 -20.25
C LYS A 670 6.64 15.40 -19.51
N ILE A 671 6.67 16.66 -19.89
CA ILE A 671 5.77 17.69 -19.37
C ILE A 671 4.69 17.93 -20.42
N THR A 672 3.42 17.76 -20.07
CA THR A 672 2.29 17.93 -20.97
C THR A 672 1.33 18.98 -20.44
N LEU A 673 0.93 19.92 -21.30
CA LEU A 673 -0.09 20.92 -21.04
C LEU A 673 -1.18 20.80 -22.10
N ASN A 674 -2.44 20.70 -21.63
CA ASN A 674 -3.58 20.65 -22.54
C ASN A 674 -4.36 21.97 -22.54
N LYS A 675 -5.13 22.18 -23.60
CA LYS A 675 -6.12 23.27 -23.66
C LYS A 675 -7.12 23.16 -22.51
N GLY A 676 -7.36 24.25 -21.82
CA GLY A 676 -8.32 24.32 -20.71
C GLY A 676 -7.86 23.69 -19.40
N ASP A 677 -6.72 23.00 -19.35
CA ASP A 677 -6.19 22.41 -18.11
C ASP A 677 -5.65 23.52 -17.18
N LYS A 678 -6.01 23.43 -15.90
CA LYS A 678 -5.45 24.23 -14.80
C LYS A 678 -4.35 23.50 -14.04
N HIS A 679 -3.85 22.42 -14.58
CA HIS A 679 -2.80 21.59 -14.01
C HIS A 679 -1.82 21.15 -15.08
N LEU A 680 -0.61 20.82 -14.65
CA LEU A 680 0.45 20.30 -15.51
C LEU A 680 0.57 18.80 -15.29
N LYS A 681 0.65 18.01 -16.36
CA LYS A 681 0.91 16.57 -16.30
C LYS A 681 2.41 16.35 -16.46
N VAL A 682 3.02 15.67 -15.51
CA VAL A 682 4.45 15.33 -15.56
C VAL A 682 4.61 13.82 -15.42
N HIS A 683 5.27 13.21 -16.38
CA HIS A 683 5.66 11.79 -16.34
C HIS A 683 7.18 11.70 -16.32
N THR A 684 7.73 11.00 -15.31
CA THR A 684 9.18 10.85 -15.16
C THR A 684 9.55 9.38 -15.11
N SER A 685 10.46 8.98 -15.99
CA SER A 685 11.07 7.65 -16.03
C SER A 685 12.53 7.73 -15.62
N ILE A 686 12.93 6.88 -14.68
CA ILE A 686 14.30 6.83 -14.16
C ILE A 686 14.89 5.45 -14.48
N ASN A 687 15.96 5.42 -15.26
CA ASN A 687 16.77 4.21 -15.43
C ASN A 687 17.79 4.12 -14.30
N ASN A 688 17.35 3.51 -13.20
CA ASN A 688 18.15 3.36 -12.00
C ASN A 688 19.12 2.17 -12.11
N LYS A 689 20.44 2.45 -12.08
CA LYS A 689 21.51 1.46 -12.06
C LYS A 689 22.31 1.47 -10.77
N ALA A 690 22.10 2.47 -9.91
CA ALA A 690 22.79 2.59 -8.63
C ALA A 690 22.12 1.73 -7.55
N LYS A 691 22.85 1.49 -6.46
CA LYS A 691 22.40 0.80 -5.26
C LYS A 691 22.62 1.69 -4.05
N ASP A 692 21.94 1.37 -2.95
CA ASP A 692 22.15 2.03 -1.66
C ASP A 692 21.99 3.56 -1.76
N HIS A 693 20.90 4.00 -2.40
CA HIS A 693 20.60 5.41 -2.58
C HIS A 693 19.09 5.68 -2.57
N ARG A 694 18.74 6.92 -2.38
CA ARG A 694 17.37 7.44 -2.42
C ARG A 694 17.29 8.58 -3.45
N VAL A 695 16.27 8.52 -4.31
CA VAL A 695 15.96 9.57 -5.29
C VAL A 695 14.72 10.33 -4.86
N ARG A 696 14.78 11.65 -4.90
CA ARG A 696 13.67 12.54 -4.56
C ARG A 696 13.37 13.50 -5.71
N LEU A 697 12.08 13.72 -5.96
CA LEU A 697 11.59 14.77 -6.83
C LEU A 697 11.25 16.00 -5.99
N MET A 698 11.86 17.14 -6.29
CA MET A 698 11.70 18.38 -5.53
C MET A 698 10.67 19.29 -6.20
N ILE A 699 9.67 19.69 -5.43
CA ILE A 699 8.59 20.60 -5.86
C ILE A 699 8.59 21.79 -4.90
N PRO A 700 9.42 22.81 -5.13
CA PRO A 700 9.44 24.01 -4.32
C PRO A 700 8.14 24.77 -4.55
N THR A 701 7.48 25.21 -3.48
CA THR A 701 6.22 25.96 -3.56
C THR A 701 6.37 27.43 -3.19
N ASP A 702 7.46 27.80 -2.48
CA ASP A 702 7.67 29.12 -1.88
C ASP A 702 6.51 29.60 -0.97
N ILE A 703 5.72 28.62 -0.45
CA ILE A 703 4.65 28.89 0.49
C ILE A 703 5.19 28.73 1.90
N LYS A 704 5.07 29.80 2.69
CA LYS A 704 5.32 29.71 4.14
C LYS A 704 4.06 29.15 4.79
N THR A 705 4.18 27.94 5.31
CA THR A 705 3.09 27.24 5.99
C THR A 705 3.61 26.45 7.18
N GLU A 706 2.78 26.34 8.19
CA GLU A 706 3.04 25.47 9.35
C GLU A 706 2.50 24.07 9.15
N PHE A 707 1.66 23.88 8.11
CA PHE A 707 0.97 22.62 7.87
C PHE A 707 1.02 22.22 6.40
N SER A 708 0.90 20.92 6.17
CA SER A 708 0.53 20.34 4.87
C SER A 708 -0.68 19.44 5.06
N ASP A 709 -1.57 19.44 4.09
CA ASP A 709 -2.73 18.57 4.05
C ASP A 709 -2.47 17.46 3.01
N ALA A 710 -2.69 16.21 3.39
CA ALA A 710 -2.47 15.06 2.50
C ALA A 710 -3.69 14.13 2.51
N ALA A 711 -3.98 13.53 1.35
CA ALA A 711 -5.01 12.51 1.28
C ALA A 711 -4.61 11.30 2.13
N GLY A 712 -5.45 10.95 3.10
CA GLY A 712 -5.46 9.70 3.84
C GLY A 712 -6.60 8.79 3.39
N HIS A 713 -6.83 7.69 4.12
CA HIS A 713 -7.94 6.80 3.84
C HIS A 713 -9.26 7.43 4.34
N PHE A 714 -10.10 7.86 3.39
CA PHE A 714 -11.39 8.51 3.66
C PHE A 714 -11.29 9.81 4.48
N THR A 715 -10.13 10.45 4.49
CA THR A 715 -9.87 11.67 5.25
C THR A 715 -8.80 12.51 4.57
N VAL A 716 -8.66 13.75 5.03
CA VAL A 716 -7.52 14.62 4.75
C VAL A 716 -6.74 14.79 6.06
N ASP A 717 -5.51 14.30 6.06
CA ASP A 717 -4.64 14.36 7.23
C ASP A 717 -3.82 15.64 7.22
N ARG A 718 -4.04 16.50 8.23
CA ARG A 718 -3.23 17.70 8.43
C ARG A 718 -2.00 17.36 9.25
N ARG A 719 -0.83 17.71 8.76
CA ARG A 719 0.46 17.41 9.37
C ARG A 719 1.32 18.65 9.47
N GLY A 720 2.09 18.77 10.56
CA GLY A 720 3.05 19.87 10.72
C GLY A 720 4.06 19.87 9.57
N ALA A 721 4.37 21.05 9.03
CA ALA A 721 5.39 21.20 7.98
C ALA A 721 6.82 21.05 8.51
N VAL A 722 7.02 21.30 9.81
CA VAL A 722 8.31 21.15 10.50
C VAL A 722 8.31 19.83 11.25
N HIS A 723 9.44 19.10 11.19
CA HIS A 723 9.61 17.88 11.97
C HIS A 723 9.77 18.22 13.44
N GLU A 724 8.88 17.67 14.24
CA GLU A 724 9.00 17.76 15.69
C GLU A 724 10.07 16.77 16.15
N LYS A 725 10.88 17.22 17.08
CA LYS A 725 11.74 16.33 17.85
C LYS A 725 10.87 15.69 18.92
N ASP A 726 11.21 14.45 19.29
CA ASP A 726 10.58 13.84 20.47
C ASP A 726 10.90 14.62 21.77
N ALA A 727 10.26 14.22 22.88
CA ALA A 727 10.46 14.84 24.17
C ALA A 727 11.94 14.82 24.64
N ASP A 728 12.71 13.84 24.19
CA ASP A 728 14.15 13.71 24.46
C ASP A 728 15.02 14.53 23.50
N GLY A 729 14.43 15.25 22.57
CA GLY A 729 15.13 16.02 21.54
C GLY A 729 15.75 15.18 20.43
N LYS A 730 15.39 13.90 20.33
CA LYS A 730 15.84 13.01 19.27
C LYS A 730 15.00 13.20 18.02
N PHE A 731 15.64 13.07 16.88
CA PHE A 731 15.00 13.10 15.59
C PHE A 731 14.97 11.69 15.00
N TYR A 732 13.79 11.20 14.75
CA TYR A 732 13.61 9.89 14.09
C TYR A 732 13.35 10.10 12.59
N PRO A 733 14.17 9.51 11.72
CA PRO A 733 14.05 9.72 10.26
C PRO A 733 12.66 9.45 9.68
N GLU A 734 11.92 8.53 10.27
CA GLU A 734 10.56 8.19 9.83
C GLU A 734 9.56 9.32 9.99
N MET A 735 9.76 10.19 10.97
CA MET A 735 8.89 11.35 11.16
C MET A 735 8.95 12.32 9.98
N ALA A 736 10.05 12.27 9.21
CA ALA A 736 10.25 13.07 8.02
C ALA A 736 9.52 12.52 6.78
N LEU A 737 9.28 11.22 6.73
CA LEU A 737 8.64 10.55 5.61
C LEU A 737 7.16 10.35 5.89
N ARG A 738 6.29 10.91 5.06
CA ARG A 738 4.84 10.90 5.29
C ARG A 738 4.12 10.40 4.07
N PRO A 739 3.21 9.41 4.22
CA PRO A 739 2.45 8.89 3.11
C PRO A 739 1.36 9.86 2.67
N MET A 740 1.01 9.77 1.40
CA MET A 740 -0.21 10.34 0.85
C MET A 740 -0.87 9.33 -0.08
N ALA A 741 -2.19 9.24 -0.07
CA ALA A 741 -2.91 8.34 -0.94
C ALA A 741 -3.04 8.89 -2.37
N GLU A 742 -3.39 10.17 -2.53
CA GLU A 742 -3.70 10.77 -3.84
C GLU A 742 -3.11 12.17 -4.02
N PHE A 743 -3.12 13.00 -2.99
CA PHE A 743 -2.62 14.37 -3.08
C PHE A 743 -1.95 14.84 -1.79
N CYS A 744 -1.11 15.85 -1.93
CA CYS A 744 -0.61 16.69 -0.86
C CYS A 744 -0.84 18.15 -1.25
N SER A 745 -1.28 18.97 -0.30
CA SER A 745 -1.52 20.39 -0.45
C SER A 745 -0.79 21.19 0.62
N VAL A 746 -0.32 22.36 0.28
CA VAL A 746 0.32 23.32 1.18
C VAL A 746 -0.28 24.71 1.02
#